data_8cc9c0a7769922c260c4a855433c3772
#
_entry.id   8cc9c0a7769922c260c4a855433c3772
#
_cell.length_a   1.000
_cell.length_b   1.000
_cell.length_c   1.000
_cell.angle_alpha   90.00
_cell.angle_beta   90.00
_cell.angle_gamma   90.00
#
_symmetry.space_group_name_H-M   'P 1'
#
loop_
_entity.id
_entity.type
_entity.pdbx_description
1 polymer ?
#
loop_
_entity_poly.entity_id
_entity_poly.type
_entity_poly.pdbx_seq_one_letter_code
_entity_poly.pdbx_strand_id
1 'polypeptide(L)'
;MRRFRLPLRLVCLVTIALVLASPSRAEGVAGHWEGAIELPGQKLGITVDLSVADGALSGTMGVPAQQLASVPLVNCALSVDAVKFTMQGIPGDPTFAGKLSADGKTIAGTFTQGGQSFPFSLTAGAAAAEKTTGALDGFDAVVTKTIADWDTPGVAIAIVRDGKVVWANGFGKRDVARDLPVTTKTLFAIGSTTKAFTTFVMGTLVDEGKLAWDVPVRTYLPKFALEDPVASEHITPRDLVTHRSGLPRHDLLWYNNTTMSRDEMVAHLAHLPPSAQLREKFQYNNLMFLTAGQLIAKITGGPWEDAVRARIFEPLGMTASNFSVVDSQKSDDFAKPYDRRDEKTVEIPFRDITGISAAGAINSNVEDLAKWAIVQLGQVKVAGKDVISAATLAELHRPQMVTGDPQLRPEISSASYALGWFVDSYRGHIRVHHGGAIDGFGAFVCLLPNDGLAIVSLENKSYNGVLNVLTETAIDRILGLSPIDWSADGLSKIKAGEAAAKDAKAKKETVRRTGTSPAHALAEYAGVYENEGYGPATVRIDGTALTFSYNGIEAPLSHWHYEVFAAGKNPKDPVLEDQKILFRTDFKGNVSAFEAAFEPATDPIVFKKRPDARLSDPAYLGRFLGRYDLASQQLTIGLKGNALTATLPGQPTYDLVPDLGDEFNIKGLTGYSARFVVDAKGSVTSVQLIQPEGVFTAKKIE
;
A
#
# COMPACT_ATOMS: atom_id res chain seq x y z
N MET A 1 78.32 14.76 -58.01
CA MET A 1 77.62 13.77 -58.87
C MET A 1 76.24 13.46 -58.30
N ARG A 2 75.28 13.36 -59.20
CA ARG A 2 73.84 13.05 -59.00
C ARG A 2 72.97 14.16 -58.41
N ARG A 3 72.30 14.81 -59.35
CA ARG A 3 71.16 15.73 -59.19
C ARG A 3 69.88 14.92 -58.75
N PHE A 4 69.14 15.41 -57.74
CA PHE A 4 67.77 14.97 -57.50
C PHE A 4 66.81 16.13 -57.78
N ARG A 5 65.89 15.89 -58.72
CA ARG A 5 64.80 16.79 -59.12
C ARG A 5 63.63 16.60 -58.15
N LEU A 6 63.12 17.68 -57.58
CA LEU A 6 61.83 17.74 -56.87
C LEU A 6 60.65 17.88 -57.89
N PRO A 7 59.57 17.17 -57.78
CA PRO A 7 58.35 17.44 -58.55
C PRO A 7 57.51 18.51 -57.90
N LEU A 8 57.06 19.43 -58.70
CA LEU A 8 56.11 20.51 -58.40
C LEU A 8 54.73 19.90 -58.02
N ARG A 9 54.22 20.02 -56.76
CA ARG A 9 52.91 19.69 -56.40
C ARG A 9 51.97 20.87 -56.62
N LEU A 10 50.99 20.64 -57.50
CA LEU A 10 49.87 21.52 -57.81
C LEU A 10 48.91 21.55 -56.55
N VAL A 11 48.81 22.73 -55.92
CA VAL A 11 47.84 22.95 -54.85
C VAL A 11 46.49 23.31 -55.45
N CYS A 12 45.54 22.34 -55.50
CA CYS A 12 44.17 22.65 -55.80
C CYS A 12 43.53 23.25 -54.55
N LEU A 13 43.24 24.55 -54.54
CA LEU A 13 42.30 25.16 -53.55
C LEU A 13 40.91 24.64 -53.83
N VAL A 14 40.42 23.73 -52.94
CA VAL A 14 39.00 23.38 -52.85
C VAL A 14 38.36 24.44 -51.94
N THR A 15 37.65 25.37 -52.54
CA THR A 15 36.72 26.28 -51.84
C THR A 15 35.51 25.43 -51.36
N ILE A 16 35.51 25.08 -50.07
CA ILE A 16 34.33 24.53 -49.40
C ILE A 16 33.34 25.71 -49.24
N ALA A 17 32.34 25.78 -50.10
CA ALA A 17 31.18 26.61 -49.90
C ALA A 17 30.38 25.98 -48.73
N LEU A 18 30.42 26.62 -47.54
CA LEU A 18 29.50 26.34 -46.46
C LEU A 18 28.10 26.73 -46.96
N VAL A 19 27.36 25.77 -47.47
CA VAL A 19 25.91 25.92 -47.64
C VAL A 19 25.32 25.87 -46.23
N LEU A 20 25.02 27.05 -45.66
CA LEU A 20 24.12 27.18 -44.54
C LEU A 20 22.77 26.65 -45.03
N ALA A 21 22.50 25.38 -44.74
CA ALA A 21 21.21 24.79 -44.92
C ALA A 21 20.21 25.58 -44.03
N SER A 22 19.39 26.42 -44.62
CA SER A 22 18.20 26.96 -43.96
C SER A 22 17.42 25.79 -43.46
N PRO A 23 16.90 25.80 -42.21
CA PRO A 23 16.05 24.71 -41.70
C PRO A 23 14.95 24.43 -42.73
N SER A 24 14.75 23.15 -43.07
CA SER A 24 13.73 22.80 -44.05
C SER A 24 12.40 23.32 -43.51
N ARG A 25 11.54 23.92 -44.36
CA ARG A 25 10.18 24.38 -43.94
C ARG A 25 9.35 23.28 -43.29
N ALA A 26 9.70 22.02 -43.48
CA ALA A 26 9.13 20.85 -42.81
C ALA A 26 9.38 20.87 -41.27
N GLU A 27 10.54 21.34 -40.81
CA GLU A 27 10.83 21.48 -39.38
C GLU A 27 9.98 22.55 -38.70
N GLY A 28 9.48 23.57 -39.43
CA GLY A 28 8.63 24.63 -38.92
C GLY A 28 7.18 24.19 -38.62
N VAL A 29 6.76 22.96 -38.98
CA VAL A 29 5.43 22.42 -38.65
C VAL A 29 5.45 21.64 -37.35
N ALA A 30 6.60 21.11 -36.96
CA ALA A 30 6.75 20.37 -35.71
C ALA A 30 6.56 21.32 -34.51
N GLY A 31 5.80 20.87 -33.51
CA GLY A 31 5.54 21.66 -32.30
C GLY A 31 4.11 21.57 -31.83
N HIS A 32 3.83 22.33 -30.78
CA HIS A 32 2.50 22.48 -30.21
C HIS A 32 1.74 23.62 -30.90
N TRP A 33 0.48 23.37 -31.22
CA TRP A 33 -0.41 24.32 -31.90
C TRP A 33 -1.73 24.45 -31.13
N GLU A 34 -2.21 25.67 -30.93
CA GLU A 34 -3.48 25.95 -30.29
C GLU A 34 -4.35 26.78 -31.19
N GLY A 35 -5.67 26.55 -31.17
CA GLY A 35 -6.58 27.32 -31.96
C GLY A 35 -8.03 26.86 -31.86
N ALA A 36 -8.81 27.10 -32.92
CA ALA A 36 -10.20 26.73 -32.90
C ALA A 36 -10.74 26.37 -34.31
N ILE A 37 -11.81 25.59 -34.34
CA ILE A 37 -12.71 25.41 -35.46
C ILE A 37 -13.83 26.43 -35.33
N GLU A 38 -14.09 27.18 -36.37
CA GLU A 38 -15.14 28.22 -36.46
C GLU A 38 -16.47 27.56 -36.82
N LEU A 39 -17.27 27.17 -35.84
CA LEU A 39 -18.61 26.63 -36.06
C LEU A 39 -19.65 27.75 -36.08
N PRO A 40 -20.86 27.56 -36.72
CA PRO A 40 -21.92 28.55 -36.67
C PRO A 40 -22.31 28.93 -35.23
N GLY A 41 -22.03 30.19 -34.86
CA GLY A 41 -22.37 30.74 -33.55
C GLY A 41 -21.43 30.39 -32.40
N GLN A 42 -20.36 29.59 -32.60
CA GLN A 42 -19.40 29.26 -31.55
C GLN A 42 -18.03 28.86 -32.12
N LYS A 43 -17.00 28.95 -31.27
CA LYS A 43 -15.66 28.44 -31.58
C LYS A 43 -15.42 27.16 -30.77
N LEU A 44 -14.97 26.10 -31.43
CA LEU A 44 -14.54 24.88 -30.76
C LEU A 44 -13.02 24.90 -30.63
N GLY A 45 -12.52 25.08 -29.40
CA GLY A 45 -11.09 25.07 -29.09
C GLY A 45 -10.44 23.72 -29.33
N ILE A 46 -9.29 23.74 -29.97
CA ILE A 46 -8.51 22.55 -30.31
C ILE A 46 -7.02 22.77 -30.02
N THR A 47 -6.34 21.67 -29.69
CA THR A 47 -4.88 21.63 -29.54
C THR A 47 -4.32 20.54 -30.46
N VAL A 48 -3.15 20.75 -31.06
CA VAL A 48 -2.50 19.78 -31.97
C VAL A 48 -1.02 19.75 -31.67
N ASP A 49 -0.48 18.57 -31.39
CA ASP A 49 0.93 18.32 -31.26
C ASP A 49 1.44 17.60 -32.51
N LEU A 50 2.33 18.20 -33.27
CA LEU A 50 2.88 17.67 -34.50
C LEU A 50 4.35 17.33 -34.35
N SER A 51 4.76 16.20 -34.93
CA SER A 51 6.15 15.75 -34.99
C SER A 51 6.50 15.39 -36.43
N VAL A 52 7.71 15.70 -36.85
CA VAL A 52 8.24 15.32 -38.16
C VAL A 52 9.51 14.50 -37.94
N ALA A 53 9.48 13.23 -38.37
CA ALA A 53 10.63 12.33 -38.30
C ALA A 53 10.84 11.71 -39.68
N ASP A 54 12.04 11.76 -40.21
CA ASP A 54 12.39 11.25 -41.55
C ASP A 54 11.46 11.75 -42.69
N GLY A 55 10.97 13.01 -42.53
CA GLY A 55 10.02 13.61 -43.48
C GLY A 55 8.57 13.14 -43.33
N ALA A 56 8.26 12.25 -42.40
CA ALA A 56 6.92 11.80 -42.12
C ALA A 56 6.31 12.65 -40.97
N LEU A 57 5.07 13.16 -41.22
CA LEU A 57 4.28 13.88 -40.23
C LEU A 57 3.50 12.88 -39.38
N SER A 58 3.52 13.11 -38.06
CA SER A 58 2.73 12.39 -37.07
C SER A 58 2.26 13.34 -35.96
N GLY A 59 1.33 12.94 -35.10
CA GLY A 59 0.93 13.79 -33.98
C GLY A 59 -0.31 13.30 -33.26
N THR A 60 -0.76 14.15 -32.35
CA THR A 60 -2.01 13.98 -31.59
C THR A 60 -2.82 15.26 -31.58
N MET A 61 -4.12 15.15 -31.33
CA MET A 61 -5.03 16.27 -31.24
C MET A 61 -5.95 16.17 -30.04
N GLY A 62 -6.17 17.29 -29.36
CA GLY A 62 -7.12 17.43 -28.27
C GLY A 62 -8.29 18.34 -28.63
N VAL A 63 -9.48 18.01 -28.08
CA VAL A 63 -10.69 18.84 -28.15
C VAL A 63 -11.23 18.96 -26.71
N PRO A 64 -10.74 19.92 -25.91
CA PRO A 64 -11.05 19.97 -24.47
C PRO A 64 -12.55 20.03 -24.16
N ALA A 65 -13.33 20.76 -24.93
CA ALA A 65 -14.78 20.86 -24.77
C ALA A 65 -15.53 19.54 -24.98
N GLN A 66 -14.89 18.54 -25.62
CA GLN A 66 -15.42 17.20 -25.86
C GLN A 66 -14.69 16.14 -25.03
N GLN A 67 -13.85 16.54 -24.08
CA GLN A 67 -13.04 15.66 -23.23
C GLN A 67 -12.09 14.73 -24.01
N LEU A 68 -11.68 15.14 -25.20
CA LEU A 68 -10.69 14.44 -26.03
C LEU A 68 -9.32 15.07 -25.79
N ALA A 69 -8.38 14.32 -25.17
CA ALA A 69 -7.10 14.88 -24.76
C ALA A 69 -5.92 14.60 -25.74
N SER A 70 -5.84 13.46 -26.36
CA SER A 70 -4.69 13.09 -27.21
C SER A 70 -5.08 12.05 -28.24
N VAL A 71 -6.02 12.40 -29.12
CA VAL A 71 -6.45 11.52 -30.21
C VAL A 71 -5.32 11.39 -31.23
N PRO A 72 -4.85 10.18 -31.55
CA PRO A 72 -3.81 10.00 -32.57
C PRO A 72 -4.26 10.52 -33.93
N LEU A 73 -3.33 11.11 -34.68
CA LEU A 73 -3.54 11.57 -36.03
C LEU A 73 -3.12 10.51 -37.03
N VAL A 74 -3.94 10.30 -38.04
CA VAL A 74 -3.71 9.38 -39.18
C VAL A 74 -3.84 10.14 -40.50
N ASN A 75 -3.44 9.51 -41.61
CA ASN A 75 -3.45 10.13 -42.93
C ASN A 75 -2.71 11.47 -42.97
N CYS A 76 -1.63 11.55 -42.14
CA CYS A 76 -0.83 12.74 -42.06
C CYS A 76 -0.02 12.95 -43.35
N ALA A 77 -0.09 14.15 -43.91
CA ALA A 77 0.65 14.54 -45.08
C ALA A 77 1.22 15.94 -44.94
N LEU A 78 2.47 16.12 -45.34
CA LEU A 78 3.17 17.40 -45.34
C LEU A 78 3.77 17.62 -46.74
N SER A 79 3.48 18.75 -47.37
CA SER A 79 4.09 19.14 -48.64
C SER A 79 4.30 20.66 -48.66
N VAL A 80 5.54 21.09 -48.81
CA VAL A 80 6.02 22.49 -48.83
C VAL A 80 5.42 23.34 -47.68
N ASP A 81 4.17 23.77 -47.79
CA ASP A 81 3.42 24.56 -46.80
C ASP A 81 2.04 23.95 -46.45
N ALA A 82 1.64 22.87 -47.15
CA ALA A 82 0.34 22.22 -46.93
C ALA A 82 0.46 21.10 -45.91
N VAL A 83 -0.40 21.15 -44.88
CA VAL A 83 -0.48 20.23 -43.76
C VAL A 83 -1.87 19.57 -43.80
N LYS A 84 -1.91 18.22 -43.73
CA LYS A 84 -3.16 17.46 -43.69
C LYS A 84 -3.06 16.37 -42.63
N PHE A 85 -4.12 16.14 -41.87
CA PHE A 85 -4.24 15.04 -40.91
C PHE A 85 -5.71 14.74 -40.60
N THR A 86 -5.99 13.52 -40.11
CA THR A 86 -7.32 13.05 -39.72
C THR A 86 -7.27 12.51 -38.30
N MET A 87 -8.27 12.77 -37.47
CA MET A 87 -8.37 12.20 -36.12
C MET A 87 -8.77 10.73 -36.21
N GLN A 88 -8.00 9.85 -35.53
CA GLN A 88 -8.24 8.42 -35.57
C GLN A 88 -9.45 8.03 -34.72
N GLY A 89 -10.34 7.19 -35.27
CA GLY A 89 -11.42 6.57 -34.49
C GLY A 89 -12.59 7.49 -34.11
N ILE A 90 -12.64 8.71 -34.67
CA ILE A 90 -13.75 9.65 -34.45
C ILE A 90 -14.75 9.51 -35.61
N PRO A 91 -16.06 9.32 -35.30
CA PRO A 91 -17.09 9.19 -36.35
C PRO A 91 -17.13 10.39 -37.32
N GLY A 92 -17.28 10.09 -38.61
CA GLY A 92 -17.35 11.11 -39.64
C GLY A 92 -16.00 11.59 -40.17
N ASP A 93 -14.90 10.89 -39.83
CA ASP A 93 -13.53 11.11 -40.29
C ASP A 93 -13.07 12.57 -40.25
N PRO A 94 -12.97 13.18 -39.05
CA PRO A 94 -12.58 14.57 -38.91
C PRO A 94 -11.22 14.85 -39.53
N THR A 95 -11.21 15.57 -40.66
CA THR A 95 -10.01 15.84 -41.46
C THR A 95 -9.69 17.33 -41.45
N PHE A 96 -8.43 17.68 -41.24
CA PHE A 96 -7.88 19.02 -41.28
C PHE A 96 -6.98 19.16 -42.52
N ALA A 97 -7.21 20.15 -43.31
CA ALA A 97 -6.37 20.51 -44.46
C ALA A 97 -6.04 22.00 -44.39
N GLY A 98 -4.82 22.36 -44.07
CA GLY A 98 -4.36 23.71 -43.82
C GLY A 98 -3.06 24.06 -44.53
N LYS A 99 -2.67 25.34 -44.41
CA LYS A 99 -1.36 25.84 -44.84
C LYS A 99 -0.65 26.54 -43.72
N LEU A 100 0.66 26.28 -43.63
CA LEU A 100 1.58 26.98 -42.75
C LEU A 100 1.84 28.39 -43.31
N SER A 101 1.70 29.42 -42.48
CA SER A 101 2.03 30.78 -42.83
C SER A 101 3.52 30.98 -43.16
N ALA A 102 3.86 32.03 -43.88
CA ALA A 102 5.23 32.29 -44.30
C ALA A 102 6.21 32.53 -43.11
N ASP A 103 5.70 33.00 -41.98
CA ASP A 103 6.42 33.22 -40.74
C ASP A 103 6.49 31.96 -39.83
N GLY A 104 5.86 30.86 -40.25
CA GLY A 104 5.87 29.59 -39.50
C GLY A 104 5.02 29.59 -38.23
N LYS A 105 4.15 30.62 -38.03
CA LYS A 105 3.45 30.77 -36.75
C LYS A 105 1.96 30.44 -36.78
N THR A 106 1.38 30.19 -37.97
CA THR A 106 -0.05 29.90 -38.09
C THR A 106 -0.28 28.80 -39.10
N ILE A 107 -1.17 27.83 -38.77
CA ILE A 107 -1.73 26.87 -39.72
C ILE A 107 -3.22 27.17 -39.82
N ALA A 108 -3.66 27.58 -41.02
CA ALA A 108 -5.08 27.88 -41.24
C ALA A 108 -5.60 27.11 -42.45
N GLY A 109 -6.88 26.73 -42.41
CA GLY A 109 -7.48 25.93 -43.47
C GLY A 109 -8.91 25.49 -43.21
N THR A 110 -9.25 24.30 -43.71
CA THR A 110 -10.59 23.75 -43.63
C THR A 110 -10.59 22.44 -42.81
N PHE A 111 -11.47 22.38 -41.84
CA PHE A 111 -11.89 21.21 -41.11
C PHE A 111 -13.12 20.59 -41.80
N THR A 112 -13.13 19.29 -42.00
CA THR A 112 -14.25 18.57 -42.63
C THR A 112 -14.63 17.36 -41.77
N GLN A 113 -15.91 17.22 -41.44
CA GLN A 113 -16.45 16.04 -40.73
C GLN A 113 -17.88 15.74 -41.21
N GLY A 114 -18.18 14.49 -41.52
CA GLY A 114 -19.52 14.07 -41.93
C GLY A 114 -20.07 14.82 -43.16
N GLY A 115 -19.21 15.27 -44.08
CA GLY A 115 -19.56 16.01 -45.26
C GLY A 115 -19.76 17.51 -45.04
N GLN A 116 -19.63 18.04 -43.81
CA GLN A 116 -19.67 19.48 -43.52
C GLN A 116 -18.23 20.01 -43.37
N SER A 117 -18.05 21.26 -43.79
CA SER A 117 -16.74 21.92 -43.74
C SER A 117 -16.80 23.28 -43.04
N PHE A 118 -15.80 23.54 -42.18
CA PHE A 118 -15.67 24.74 -41.38
C PHE A 118 -14.24 25.28 -41.44
N PRO A 119 -14.01 26.58 -41.32
CA PRO A 119 -12.65 27.11 -41.17
C PRO A 119 -12.04 26.70 -39.86
N PHE A 120 -10.73 26.50 -39.84
CA PHE A 120 -9.93 26.40 -38.60
C PHE A 120 -8.68 27.27 -38.71
N SER A 121 -8.19 27.67 -37.55
CA SER A 121 -6.89 28.34 -37.43
C SER A 121 -6.19 27.86 -36.18
N LEU A 122 -4.90 27.51 -36.33
CA LEU A 122 -4.00 27.15 -35.26
C LEU A 122 -2.84 28.15 -35.24
N THR A 123 -2.42 28.54 -34.04
CA THR A 123 -1.25 29.39 -33.81
C THR A 123 -0.20 28.57 -33.09
N ALA A 124 1.09 28.70 -33.46
CA ALA A 124 2.17 28.06 -32.76
C ALA A 124 2.17 28.52 -31.27
N GLY A 125 1.98 27.55 -30.40
CA GLY A 125 1.99 27.77 -28.95
C GLY A 125 3.29 27.27 -28.32
N ALA A 126 3.57 27.67 -27.09
CA ALA A 126 4.56 27.00 -26.31
C ALA A 126 4.12 25.56 -26.05
N ALA A 127 5.02 24.59 -26.16
CA ALA A 127 4.72 23.21 -25.81
C ALA A 127 4.20 23.12 -24.36
N ALA A 128 3.26 22.20 -24.10
CA ALA A 128 2.71 22.05 -22.75
C ALA A 128 3.79 21.86 -21.68
N ALA A 129 4.92 21.24 -22.05
CA ALA A 129 6.09 21.11 -21.18
C ALA A 129 6.74 22.47 -20.85
N GLU A 130 6.86 23.38 -21.82
CA GLU A 130 7.44 24.73 -21.61
C GLU A 130 6.51 25.61 -20.77
N LYS A 131 5.18 25.57 -21.03
CA LYS A 131 4.20 26.24 -20.20
C LYS A 131 4.20 25.71 -18.76
N THR A 132 4.36 24.41 -18.60
CA THR A 132 4.46 23.78 -17.27
C THR A 132 5.68 24.26 -16.52
N THR A 133 6.86 24.33 -17.18
CA THR A 133 8.09 24.81 -16.55
C THR A 133 7.96 26.26 -16.09
N GLY A 134 7.41 27.14 -16.91
CA GLY A 134 7.14 28.54 -16.53
C GLY A 134 6.13 28.69 -15.40
N ALA A 135 5.11 27.83 -15.31
CA ALA A 135 4.16 27.82 -14.21
C ALA A 135 4.77 27.41 -12.87
N LEU A 136 5.93 26.69 -12.91
CA LEU A 136 6.67 26.24 -11.74
C LEU A 136 7.75 27.23 -11.28
N ASP A 137 7.89 28.39 -11.92
CA ASP A 137 8.83 29.43 -11.48
C ASP A 137 8.57 29.80 -10.01
N GLY A 138 9.63 29.68 -9.17
CA GLY A 138 9.55 29.92 -7.74
C GLY A 138 8.86 28.79 -6.93
N PHE A 139 8.52 27.63 -7.53
CA PHE A 139 7.93 26.52 -6.82
C PHE A 139 8.89 25.90 -5.79
N ASP A 140 10.22 25.94 -6.04
CA ASP A 140 11.25 25.51 -5.10
C ASP A 140 11.14 26.23 -3.75
N ALA A 141 10.89 27.54 -3.77
CA ALA A 141 10.69 28.32 -2.55
C ALA A 141 9.42 27.92 -1.81
N VAL A 142 8.37 27.59 -2.56
CA VAL A 142 7.09 27.10 -1.97
C VAL A 142 7.32 25.76 -1.29
N VAL A 143 7.98 24.80 -1.94
CA VAL A 143 8.29 23.48 -1.36
C VAL A 143 9.11 23.66 -0.10
N THR A 144 10.22 24.45 -0.18
CA THR A 144 11.11 24.70 0.97
C THR A 144 10.36 25.30 2.16
N LYS A 145 9.49 26.27 1.92
CA LYS A 145 8.67 26.86 2.99
C LYS A 145 7.69 25.83 3.55
N THR A 146 6.98 25.10 2.70
CA THR A 146 5.96 24.15 3.11
C THR A 146 6.55 23.03 3.97
N ILE A 147 7.67 22.41 3.58
CA ILE A 147 8.29 21.36 4.39
C ILE A 147 8.78 21.87 5.75
N ALA A 148 9.24 23.13 5.81
CA ALA A 148 9.61 23.77 7.09
C ALA A 148 8.38 24.00 7.99
N ASP A 149 7.28 24.55 7.44
CA ASP A 149 6.03 24.79 8.19
C ASP A 149 5.41 23.48 8.71
N TRP A 150 5.61 22.36 7.98
CA TRP A 150 5.08 21.02 8.31
C TRP A 150 6.07 20.16 9.12
N ASP A 151 7.23 20.71 9.46
CA ASP A 151 8.30 20.00 10.17
C ASP A 151 8.64 18.67 9.50
N THR A 152 8.71 18.67 8.14
CA THR A 152 9.04 17.49 7.33
C THR A 152 10.53 17.54 6.97
N PRO A 153 11.34 16.52 7.38
CA PRO A 153 12.79 16.55 7.18
C PRO A 153 13.19 16.64 5.71
N GLY A 154 12.57 15.87 4.83
CA GLY A 154 12.92 15.85 3.43
C GLY A 154 11.82 15.36 2.51
N VAL A 155 11.82 15.88 1.29
CA VAL A 155 10.86 15.57 0.22
C VAL A 155 11.59 15.47 -1.11
N ALA A 156 11.17 14.53 -1.97
CA ALA A 156 11.55 14.51 -3.39
C ALA A 156 10.26 14.58 -4.24
N ILE A 157 10.30 15.34 -5.32
CA ILE A 157 9.16 15.51 -6.23
C ILE A 157 9.63 15.41 -7.67
N ALA A 158 8.85 14.74 -8.53
CA ALA A 158 9.00 14.77 -9.98
C ALA A 158 7.67 15.08 -10.65
N ILE A 159 7.70 15.90 -11.70
CA ILE A 159 6.55 16.28 -12.50
C ILE A 159 6.76 15.84 -13.93
N VAL A 160 5.81 15.09 -14.45
CA VAL A 160 5.75 14.59 -15.81
C VAL A 160 4.65 15.34 -16.56
N ARG A 161 4.97 15.82 -17.76
CA ARG A 161 4.00 16.41 -18.68
C ARG A 161 4.18 15.82 -20.07
N ASP A 162 3.11 15.31 -20.67
CA ASP A 162 3.09 14.75 -22.01
C ASP A 162 4.22 13.72 -22.25
N GLY A 163 4.40 12.83 -21.26
CA GLY A 163 5.38 11.75 -21.29
C GLY A 163 6.84 12.17 -21.08
N LYS A 164 7.11 13.40 -20.62
CA LYS A 164 8.45 13.90 -20.31
C LYS A 164 8.52 14.39 -18.86
N VAL A 165 9.61 14.12 -18.19
CA VAL A 165 9.93 14.76 -16.91
C VAL A 165 10.28 16.22 -17.21
N VAL A 166 9.45 17.15 -16.73
CA VAL A 166 9.62 18.60 -16.96
C VAL A 166 10.23 19.31 -15.76
N TRP A 167 10.16 18.69 -14.58
CA TRP A 167 10.75 19.19 -13.35
C TRP A 167 10.96 18.04 -12.35
N ALA A 168 12.11 18.00 -11.69
CA ALA A 168 12.37 17.07 -10.60
C ALA A 168 13.41 17.65 -9.64
N ASN A 169 13.15 17.57 -8.33
CA ASN A 169 14.10 18.08 -7.33
C ASN A 169 13.93 17.38 -5.97
N GLY A 170 14.97 17.43 -5.13
CA GLY A 170 14.99 17.01 -3.74
C GLY A 170 15.14 18.20 -2.80
N PHE A 171 14.47 18.18 -1.67
CA PHE A 171 14.44 19.26 -0.68
C PHE A 171 14.66 18.72 0.71
N GLY A 172 15.29 19.50 1.59
CA GLY A 172 15.54 19.11 2.98
C GLY A 172 16.57 17.98 3.10
N LYS A 173 16.41 17.14 4.13
CA LYS A 173 17.41 16.15 4.55
C LYS A 173 16.88 14.73 4.49
N ARG A 174 17.63 13.83 3.83
CA ARG A 174 17.40 12.39 3.90
C ARG A 174 17.93 11.77 5.19
N ASP A 175 18.90 12.41 5.80
CA ASP A 175 19.47 12.07 7.11
C ASP A 175 19.77 13.37 7.86
N VAL A 176 18.95 13.65 8.89
CA VAL A 176 19.07 14.89 9.67
C VAL A 176 20.35 14.90 10.51
N ALA A 177 20.69 13.75 11.11
CA ALA A 177 21.84 13.64 12.02
C ALA A 177 23.17 13.84 11.28
N ARG A 178 23.27 13.39 10.03
CA ARG A 178 24.47 13.53 9.18
C ARG A 178 24.42 14.75 8.24
N ASP A 179 23.35 15.54 8.32
CA ASP A 179 23.12 16.71 7.45
C ASP A 179 23.12 16.38 5.94
N LEU A 180 22.69 15.16 5.54
CA LEU A 180 22.70 14.72 4.16
C LEU A 180 21.43 15.18 3.42
N PRO A 181 21.58 15.85 2.25
CA PRO A 181 20.42 16.35 1.50
C PRO A 181 19.63 15.24 0.81
N VAL A 182 18.33 15.45 0.60
CA VAL A 182 17.53 14.67 -0.35
C VAL A 182 17.95 15.01 -1.77
N THR A 183 18.02 13.99 -2.62
CA THR A 183 18.22 14.13 -4.07
C THR A 183 17.08 13.48 -4.84
N THR A 184 17.03 13.63 -6.16
CA THR A 184 16.05 12.93 -7.01
C THR A 184 16.26 11.41 -7.03
N LYS A 185 17.43 10.93 -6.60
CA LYS A 185 17.81 9.51 -6.52
C LYS A 185 17.66 8.90 -5.15
N THR A 186 17.36 9.71 -4.14
CA THR A 186 17.17 9.22 -2.77
C THR A 186 16.03 8.19 -2.72
N LEU A 187 16.33 7.02 -2.15
CA LEU A 187 15.38 5.94 -1.98
C LEU A 187 14.48 6.18 -0.76
N PHE A 188 13.19 6.02 -0.96
CA PHE A 188 12.14 6.06 0.07
C PHE A 188 11.30 4.78 0.00
N ALA A 189 10.76 4.34 1.13
CA ALA A 189 9.69 3.34 1.11
C ALA A 189 8.41 4.00 0.57
N ILE A 190 7.78 3.39 -0.44
CA ILE A 190 6.62 4.00 -1.10
C ILE A 190 5.28 3.47 -0.59
N GLY A 191 5.30 2.56 0.38
CA GLY A 191 4.09 2.05 1.01
C GLY A 191 3.05 1.60 0.00
N SER A 192 1.80 1.94 0.25
CA SER A 192 0.64 1.46 -0.53
C SER A 192 0.59 1.89 -1.99
N THR A 193 1.44 2.81 -2.47
CA THR A 193 1.57 3.04 -3.93
C THR A 193 2.05 1.78 -4.66
N THR A 194 2.64 0.81 -3.94
CA THR A 194 2.97 -0.54 -4.41
C THR A 194 1.76 -1.29 -4.98
N LYS A 195 0.55 -1.01 -4.52
CA LYS A 195 -0.68 -1.70 -4.95
C LYS A 195 -0.93 -1.58 -6.44
N ALA A 196 -0.63 -0.43 -7.01
CA ALA A 196 -0.73 -0.18 -8.44
C ALA A 196 0.23 -1.07 -9.26
N PHE A 197 1.41 -1.37 -8.73
CA PHE A 197 2.36 -2.32 -9.36
C PHE A 197 1.81 -3.75 -9.33
N THR A 198 1.20 -4.15 -8.23
CA THR A 198 0.55 -5.47 -8.10
C THR A 198 -0.55 -5.63 -9.13
N THR A 199 -1.45 -4.65 -9.26
CA THR A 199 -2.55 -4.72 -10.22
C THR A 199 -2.08 -4.60 -11.67
N PHE A 200 -1.00 -3.88 -11.94
CA PHE A 200 -0.39 -3.85 -13.25
C PHE A 200 0.15 -5.23 -13.67
N VAL A 201 0.86 -5.94 -12.76
CA VAL A 201 1.28 -7.33 -13.02
C VAL A 201 0.08 -8.22 -13.27
N MET A 202 -1.00 -8.11 -12.46
CA MET A 202 -2.25 -8.84 -12.72
C MET A 202 -2.82 -8.52 -14.10
N GLY A 203 -2.82 -7.25 -14.50
CA GLY A 203 -3.24 -6.81 -15.82
C GLY A 203 -2.44 -7.44 -16.95
N THR A 204 -1.11 -7.52 -16.82
CA THR A 204 -0.28 -8.22 -17.82
C THR A 204 -0.59 -9.71 -17.90
N LEU A 205 -0.94 -10.35 -16.78
CA LEU A 205 -1.38 -11.76 -16.76
C LEU A 205 -2.77 -11.93 -17.40
N VAL A 206 -3.62 -10.92 -17.34
CA VAL A 206 -4.91 -10.89 -18.06
C VAL A 206 -4.67 -10.76 -19.57
N ASP A 207 -3.78 -9.87 -20.02
CA ASP A 207 -3.40 -9.75 -21.43
C ASP A 207 -2.83 -11.05 -21.99
N GLU A 208 -2.14 -11.84 -21.16
CA GLU A 208 -1.61 -13.16 -21.50
C GLU A 208 -2.68 -14.28 -21.42
N GLY A 209 -3.90 -14.01 -21.00
CA GLY A 209 -4.97 -15.00 -20.78
C GLY A 209 -4.71 -15.96 -19.62
N LYS A 210 -3.75 -15.66 -18.72
CA LYS A 210 -3.40 -16.49 -17.56
C LYS A 210 -4.22 -16.16 -16.32
N LEU A 211 -4.81 -14.97 -16.27
CA LEU A 211 -5.69 -14.49 -15.21
C LEU A 211 -6.97 -13.93 -15.81
N ALA A 212 -8.09 -14.11 -15.13
CA ALA A 212 -9.35 -13.44 -15.45
C ALA A 212 -9.85 -12.69 -14.20
N TRP A 213 -10.24 -11.44 -14.38
CA TRP A 213 -10.65 -10.56 -13.27
C TRP A 213 -11.84 -11.09 -12.47
N ASP A 214 -12.78 -11.78 -13.14
CA ASP A 214 -14.09 -12.11 -12.61
C ASP A 214 -14.32 -13.63 -12.42
N VAL A 215 -13.26 -14.43 -12.45
CA VAL A 215 -13.26 -15.85 -12.10
C VAL A 215 -12.95 -16.00 -10.61
N PRO A 216 -13.59 -16.91 -9.86
CA PRO A 216 -13.32 -17.07 -8.42
C PRO A 216 -11.84 -17.32 -8.09
N VAL A 217 -11.36 -16.69 -7.01
CA VAL A 217 -9.96 -16.84 -6.53
C VAL A 217 -9.59 -18.31 -6.32
N ARG A 218 -10.51 -19.14 -5.86
CA ARG A 218 -10.32 -20.58 -5.64
C ARG A 218 -9.95 -21.36 -6.89
N THR A 219 -10.23 -20.84 -8.10
CA THR A 219 -9.74 -21.42 -9.36
C THR A 219 -8.22 -21.43 -9.42
N TYR A 220 -7.58 -20.43 -8.85
CA TYR A 220 -6.11 -20.28 -8.82
C TYR A 220 -5.50 -20.74 -7.50
N LEU A 221 -6.18 -20.47 -6.39
CA LEU A 221 -5.79 -20.79 -5.01
C LEU A 221 -6.87 -21.70 -4.36
N PRO A 222 -6.89 -23.02 -4.63
CA PRO A 222 -7.99 -23.90 -4.20
C PRO A 222 -8.22 -23.99 -2.69
N LYS A 223 -7.20 -23.69 -1.88
CA LYS A 223 -7.28 -23.70 -0.40
C LYS A 223 -7.67 -22.35 0.20
N PHE A 224 -7.82 -21.30 -0.62
CA PHE A 224 -8.21 -19.98 -0.12
C PHE A 224 -9.59 -20.04 0.55
N ALA A 225 -9.69 -19.43 1.74
CA ALA A 225 -10.94 -19.32 2.48
C ALA A 225 -10.98 -18.00 3.27
N LEU A 226 -12.17 -17.44 3.40
CA LEU A 226 -12.57 -16.44 4.37
C LEU A 226 -13.47 -17.09 5.41
N GLU A 227 -13.73 -16.43 6.55
CA GLU A 227 -14.68 -16.94 7.54
C GLU A 227 -16.07 -17.13 6.93
N ASP A 228 -16.52 -16.20 6.08
CA ASP A 228 -17.76 -16.34 5.31
C ASP A 228 -17.56 -17.34 4.13
N PRO A 229 -18.25 -18.50 4.14
CA PRO A 229 -18.14 -19.49 3.09
C PRO A 229 -18.65 -18.99 1.74
N VAL A 230 -19.67 -18.13 1.71
CA VAL A 230 -20.21 -17.56 0.47
C VAL A 230 -19.19 -16.61 -0.16
N ALA A 231 -18.59 -15.72 0.64
CA ALA A 231 -17.49 -14.88 0.19
C ALA A 231 -16.32 -15.72 -0.31
N SER A 232 -15.95 -16.80 0.37
CA SER A 232 -14.88 -17.71 -0.02
C SER A 232 -15.07 -18.31 -1.42
N GLU A 233 -16.31 -18.64 -1.79
CA GLU A 233 -16.63 -19.25 -3.09
C GLU A 233 -16.71 -18.24 -4.23
N HIS A 234 -17.16 -17.02 -3.94
CA HIS A 234 -17.52 -16.03 -4.98
C HIS A 234 -16.58 -14.87 -5.14
N ILE A 235 -15.63 -14.67 -4.23
CA ILE A 235 -14.63 -13.60 -4.33
C ILE A 235 -13.73 -13.81 -5.54
N THR A 236 -13.47 -12.72 -6.28
CA THR A 236 -12.71 -12.72 -7.53
C THR A 236 -11.40 -11.96 -7.38
N PRO A 237 -10.43 -12.11 -8.29
CA PRO A 237 -9.23 -11.26 -8.34
C PRO A 237 -9.54 -9.76 -8.34
N ARG A 238 -10.61 -9.34 -9.02
CA ARG A 238 -11.10 -7.96 -8.98
C ARG A 238 -11.51 -7.55 -7.55
N ASP A 239 -12.22 -8.39 -6.83
CA ASP A 239 -12.67 -8.07 -5.47
C ASP A 239 -11.50 -7.93 -4.50
N LEU A 240 -10.44 -8.74 -4.64
CA LEU A 240 -9.22 -8.65 -3.84
C LEU A 240 -8.60 -7.25 -3.91
N VAL A 241 -8.56 -6.66 -5.11
CA VAL A 241 -7.82 -5.42 -5.36
C VAL A 241 -8.70 -4.17 -5.47
N THR A 242 -9.99 -4.30 -5.11
CA THR A 242 -10.93 -3.17 -5.06
C THR A 242 -11.51 -2.93 -3.67
N HIS A 243 -10.93 -3.56 -2.63
CA HIS A 243 -11.29 -3.34 -1.23
C HIS A 243 -12.77 -3.57 -0.90
N ARG A 244 -13.37 -4.60 -1.50
CA ARG A 244 -14.80 -4.92 -1.33
C ARG A 244 -15.05 -6.38 -0.91
N SER A 245 -14.07 -6.97 -0.22
CA SER A 245 -14.14 -8.36 0.27
C SER A 245 -15.12 -8.57 1.43
N GLY A 246 -15.56 -7.51 2.11
CA GLY A 246 -16.30 -7.57 3.37
C GLY A 246 -15.43 -7.68 4.61
N LEU A 247 -14.13 -7.97 4.44
CA LEU A 247 -13.16 -8.07 5.52
C LEU A 247 -12.59 -6.67 5.83
N PRO A 248 -12.66 -6.19 7.09
CA PRO A 248 -12.01 -4.95 7.51
C PRO A 248 -10.48 -5.11 7.53
N ARG A 249 -9.74 -4.11 8.00
CA ARG A 249 -8.28 -4.04 7.85
C ARG A 249 -7.52 -5.22 8.46
N HIS A 250 -7.80 -5.59 9.70
CA HIS A 250 -7.05 -6.59 10.49
C HIS A 250 -5.52 -6.39 10.44
N ASP A 251 -5.06 -5.14 10.42
CA ASP A 251 -3.65 -4.80 10.17
C ASP A 251 -2.69 -5.38 11.22
N LEU A 252 -3.14 -5.56 12.47
CA LEU A 252 -2.28 -6.16 13.51
C LEU A 252 -1.86 -7.60 13.19
N LEU A 253 -2.54 -8.33 12.29
CA LEU A 253 -2.09 -9.65 11.88
C LEU A 253 -0.71 -9.61 11.19
N TRP A 254 -0.50 -8.63 10.32
CA TRP A 254 0.76 -8.51 9.56
C TRP A 254 1.75 -7.50 10.15
N TYR A 255 1.25 -6.52 10.93
CA TYR A 255 2.08 -5.45 11.45
C TYR A 255 3.17 -6.00 12.38
N ASN A 256 4.43 -5.73 12.03
CA ASN A 256 5.62 -6.24 12.69
C ASN A 256 5.70 -7.78 12.80
N ASN A 257 4.90 -8.51 12.03
CA ASN A 257 4.92 -9.98 12.04
C ASN A 257 6.01 -10.49 11.09
N THR A 258 7.14 -10.93 11.66
CA THR A 258 8.29 -11.46 10.93
C THR A 258 8.40 -12.97 11.00
N THR A 259 7.46 -13.64 11.68
CA THR A 259 7.50 -15.09 11.95
C THR A 259 6.54 -15.89 11.09
N MET A 260 5.42 -15.31 10.72
CA MET A 260 4.39 -15.95 9.90
C MET A 260 4.71 -15.80 8.41
N SER A 261 4.70 -16.88 7.67
CA SER A 261 4.85 -16.84 6.21
C SER A 261 3.62 -16.21 5.54
N ARG A 262 3.77 -15.79 4.30
CA ARG A 262 2.66 -15.23 3.50
C ARG A 262 1.53 -16.22 3.29
N ASP A 263 1.84 -17.50 3.07
CA ASP A 263 0.85 -18.56 2.91
C ASP A 263 0.08 -18.81 4.21
N GLU A 264 0.75 -18.77 5.36
CA GLU A 264 0.11 -18.84 6.67
C GLU A 264 -0.81 -17.64 6.90
N MET A 265 -0.35 -16.41 6.61
CA MET A 265 -1.21 -15.22 6.73
C MET A 265 -2.47 -15.33 5.86
N VAL A 266 -2.34 -15.86 4.63
CA VAL A 266 -3.51 -16.11 3.77
C VAL A 266 -4.41 -17.22 4.34
N ALA A 267 -3.86 -18.26 4.96
CA ALA A 267 -4.66 -19.31 5.60
C ALA A 267 -5.43 -18.78 6.83
N HIS A 268 -4.84 -17.85 7.58
CA HIS A 268 -5.48 -17.22 8.74
C HIS A 268 -6.71 -16.37 8.39
N LEU A 269 -6.88 -15.94 7.12
CA LEU A 269 -8.07 -15.22 6.66
C LEU A 269 -9.38 -15.97 6.92
N ALA A 270 -9.33 -17.32 6.95
CA ALA A 270 -10.48 -18.17 7.27
C ALA A 270 -11.03 -17.97 8.68
N HIS A 271 -10.29 -17.30 9.56
CA HIS A 271 -10.62 -17.09 10.97
C HIS A 271 -10.76 -15.62 11.35
N LEU A 272 -10.73 -14.72 10.36
CA LEU A 272 -10.86 -13.28 10.60
C LEU A 272 -12.32 -12.84 10.38
N PRO A 273 -12.98 -12.26 11.40
CA PRO A 273 -14.37 -11.87 11.30
C PRO A 273 -14.60 -10.76 10.27
N PRO A 274 -15.53 -10.92 9.32
CA PRO A 274 -15.94 -9.85 8.43
C PRO A 274 -16.79 -8.82 9.18
N SER A 275 -16.90 -7.59 8.66
CA SER A 275 -17.80 -6.56 9.16
C SER A 275 -18.79 -6.07 8.10
N ALA A 276 -18.81 -6.72 6.94
CA ALA A 276 -19.75 -6.51 5.85
C ALA A 276 -19.82 -7.75 4.96
N GLN A 277 -20.82 -7.79 4.07
CA GLN A 277 -20.90 -8.80 3.04
C GLN A 277 -19.93 -8.52 1.89
N LEU A 278 -19.64 -9.56 1.11
CA LEU A 278 -18.85 -9.42 -0.12
C LEU A 278 -19.50 -8.37 -1.05
N ARG A 279 -18.73 -7.37 -1.49
CA ARG A 279 -19.13 -6.27 -2.39
C ARG A 279 -20.11 -5.24 -1.80
N GLU A 280 -20.40 -5.30 -0.53
CA GLU A 280 -21.36 -4.39 0.12
C GLU A 280 -20.83 -2.97 0.27
N LYS A 281 -19.59 -2.84 0.74
CA LYS A 281 -18.95 -1.54 0.97
C LYS A 281 -17.44 -1.57 0.74
N PHE A 282 -16.87 -0.39 0.55
CA PHE A 282 -15.42 -0.21 0.51
C PHE A 282 -14.82 -0.39 1.92
N GLN A 283 -13.85 -1.30 2.04
CA GLN A 283 -13.07 -1.52 3.27
C GLN A 283 -11.63 -1.80 2.89
N TYR A 284 -10.79 -0.78 3.07
CA TYR A 284 -9.37 -0.86 2.71
C TYR A 284 -8.69 -2.02 3.44
N ASN A 285 -8.10 -2.96 2.71
CA ASN A 285 -7.53 -4.18 3.28
C ASN A 285 -6.21 -4.58 2.60
N ASN A 286 -5.13 -4.68 3.39
CA ASN A 286 -3.80 -5.05 2.92
C ASN A 286 -3.66 -6.55 2.67
N LEU A 287 -4.36 -7.39 3.46
CA LEU A 287 -4.29 -8.85 3.35
C LEU A 287 -4.88 -9.36 2.03
N MET A 288 -5.85 -8.64 1.45
CA MET A 288 -6.38 -8.97 0.13
C MET A 288 -5.34 -8.71 -0.98
N PHE A 289 -4.52 -7.67 -0.85
CA PHE A 289 -3.38 -7.44 -1.75
C PHE A 289 -2.25 -8.45 -1.54
N LEU A 290 -2.00 -8.88 -0.30
CA LEU A 290 -1.13 -10.03 -0.03
C LEU A 290 -1.62 -11.27 -0.78
N THR A 291 -2.93 -11.58 -0.69
CA THR A 291 -3.57 -12.69 -1.42
C THR A 291 -3.39 -12.55 -2.94
N ALA A 292 -3.54 -11.33 -3.49
CA ALA A 292 -3.27 -11.05 -4.90
C ALA A 292 -1.79 -11.33 -5.26
N GLY A 293 -0.85 -11.01 -4.37
CA GLY A 293 0.57 -11.37 -4.52
C GLY A 293 0.80 -12.88 -4.57
N GLN A 294 0.15 -13.64 -3.69
CA GLN A 294 0.23 -15.11 -3.70
C GLN A 294 -0.44 -15.72 -4.94
N LEU A 295 -1.51 -15.09 -5.43
CA LEU A 295 -2.14 -15.47 -6.70
C LEU A 295 -1.19 -15.25 -7.88
N ILE A 296 -0.50 -14.11 -7.96
CA ILE A 296 0.55 -13.85 -8.95
C ILE A 296 1.65 -14.90 -8.84
N ALA A 297 2.16 -15.15 -7.64
CA ALA A 297 3.22 -16.14 -7.40
C ALA A 297 2.81 -17.55 -7.88
N LYS A 298 1.56 -17.95 -7.63
CA LYS A 298 1.02 -19.22 -8.09
C LYS A 298 0.98 -19.33 -9.62
N ILE A 299 0.56 -18.26 -10.30
CA ILE A 299 0.44 -18.25 -11.77
C ILE A 299 1.81 -18.19 -12.45
N THR A 300 2.74 -17.40 -11.90
CA THR A 300 4.07 -17.18 -12.51
C THR A 300 5.10 -18.25 -12.11
N GLY A 301 4.85 -19.01 -11.05
CA GLY A 301 5.77 -20.04 -10.53
C GLY A 301 6.94 -19.50 -9.71
N GLY A 302 6.93 -18.22 -9.36
CA GLY A 302 7.95 -17.54 -8.55
C GLY A 302 7.35 -16.47 -7.64
N PRO A 303 8.13 -15.84 -6.76
CA PRO A 303 7.63 -14.82 -5.86
C PRO A 303 7.11 -13.59 -6.62
N TRP A 304 6.20 -12.85 -5.99
CA TRP A 304 5.61 -11.61 -6.53
C TRP A 304 6.68 -10.59 -6.98
N GLU A 305 7.77 -10.49 -6.22
CA GLU A 305 8.90 -9.60 -6.49
C GLU A 305 9.54 -9.84 -7.85
N ASP A 306 9.69 -11.11 -8.23
CA ASP A 306 10.28 -11.46 -9.53
C ASP A 306 9.33 -11.08 -10.68
N ALA A 307 8.03 -11.24 -10.47
CA ALA A 307 7.04 -10.84 -11.46
C ALA A 307 7.04 -9.31 -11.67
N VAL A 308 7.14 -8.52 -10.59
CA VAL A 308 7.25 -7.05 -10.68
C VAL A 308 8.56 -6.64 -11.34
N ARG A 309 9.68 -7.26 -10.96
CA ARG A 309 10.99 -6.97 -11.56
C ARG A 309 10.98 -7.20 -13.06
N ALA A 310 10.56 -8.38 -13.49
CA ALA A 310 10.60 -8.77 -14.91
C ALA A 310 9.60 -8.00 -15.78
N ARG A 311 8.42 -7.59 -15.22
CA ARG A 311 7.35 -6.98 -16.00
C ARG A 311 7.32 -5.46 -15.91
N ILE A 312 7.95 -4.88 -14.88
CA ILE A 312 7.93 -3.44 -14.64
C ILE A 312 9.34 -2.87 -14.51
N PHE A 313 10.13 -3.30 -13.52
CA PHE A 313 11.39 -2.63 -13.21
C PHE A 313 12.39 -2.74 -14.36
N GLU A 314 12.61 -3.93 -14.90
CA GLU A 314 13.55 -4.16 -15.99
C GLU A 314 13.10 -3.46 -17.28
N PRO A 315 11.86 -3.63 -17.78
CA PRO A 315 11.42 -2.96 -19.00
C PRO A 315 11.47 -1.43 -18.92
N LEU A 316 11.13 -0.85 -17.76
CA LEU A 316 11.11 0.60 -17.56
C LEU A 316 12.48 1.16 -17.15
N GLY A 317 13.47 0.32 -16.88
CA GLY A 317 14.78 0.76 -16.38
C GLY A 317 14.70 1.40 -14.99
N MET A 318 13.84 0.87 -14.10
CA MET A 318 13.72 1.29 -12.70
C MET A 318 14.78 0.59 -11.84
N THR A 319 16.05 0.93 -12.10
CA THR A 319 17.19 0.16 -11.60
C THR A 319 17.51 0.36 -10.13
N ALA A 320 17.01 1.43 -9.52
CA ALA A 320 17.20 1.71 -8.10
C ALA A 320 16.08 1.13 -7.24
N SER A 321 14.92 0.81 -7.83
CA SER A 321 13.75 0.29 -7.12
C SER A 321 13.99 -1.12 -6.59
N ASN A 322 13.53 -1.40 -5.36
CA ASN A 322 13.73 -2.67 -4.67
C ASN A 322 12.52 -2.99 -3.76
N PHE A 323 12.57 -4.11 -3.03
CA PHE A 323 11.44 -4.62 -2.23
C PHE A 323 11.72 -4.71 -0.73
N SER A 324 12.87 -4.22 -0.27
CA SER A 324 13.25 -4.33 1.12
C SER A 324 13.96 -3.07 1.61
N VAL A 325 13.54 -2.55 2.76
CA VAL A 325 14.26 -1.45 3.44
C VAL A 325 15.71 -1.84 3.76
N VAL A 326 16.00 -3.14 3.93
CA VAL A 326 17.37 -3.65 4.13
C VAL A 326 18.21 -3.47 2.86
N ASP A 327 17.59 -3.70 1.69
CA ASP A 327 18.28 -3.46 0.39
C ASP A 327 18.46 -1.98 0.12
N SER A 328 17.47 -1.15 0.44
CA SER A 328 17.59 0.31 0.33
C SER A 328 18.78 0.86 1.13
N GLN A 329 19.05 0.32 2.33
CA GLN A 329 20.15 0.75 3.18
C GLN A 329 21.55 0.36 2.66
N LYS A 330 21.63 -0.46 1.60
CA LYS A 330 22.89 -0.77 0.90
C LYS A 330 23.27 0.33 -0.10
N SER A 331 22.34 1.22 -0.45
CA SER A 331 22.58 2.39 -1.28
C SER A 331 23.24 3.51 -0.46
N ASP A 332 24.10 4.31 -1.09
CA ASP A 332 24.63 5.53 -0.48
C ASP A 332 23.58 6.66 -0.41
N ASP A 333 22.46 6.53 -1.13
CA ASP A 333 21.41 7.55 -1.23
C ASP A 333 20.03 6.97 -0.86
N PHE A 334 19.80 6.80 0.44
CA PHE A 334 18.52 6.41 1.01
C PHE A 334 18.10 7.37 2.14
N ALA A 335 16.81 7.50 2.36
CA ALA A 335 16.25 8.34 3.41
C ALA A 335 16.09 7.56 4.71
N LYS A 336 16.37 8.22 5.84
CA LYS A 336 16.04 7.74 7.20
C LYS A 336 14.58 8.00 7.51
N PRO A 337 13.90 7.11 8.24
CA PRO A 337 12.51 7.27 8.64
C PRO A 337 12.37 8.22 9.84
N TYR A 338 11.40 9.14 9.78
CA TYR A 338 11.10 10.07 10.87
C TYR A 338 9.61 10.03 11.22
N ASP A 339 9.32 10.29 12.50
CA ASP A 339 7.95 10.39 12.98
C ASP A 339 7.82 11.48 14.05
N ARG A 340 6.60 11.95 14.26
CA ARG A 340 6.32 12.92 15.33
C ARG A 340 6.08 12.18 16.64
N ARG A 341 6.98 12.34 17.60
CA ARG A 341 6.92 11.77 18.95
C ARG A 341 7.03 12.89 19.97
N ASP A 342 6.07 12.96 20.91
CA ASP A 342 6.06 14.01 21.94
C ASP A 342 6.31 15.42 21.37
N GLU A 343 5.57 15.78 20.32
CA GLU A 343 5.62 17.06 19.59
C GLU A 343 6.94 17.36 18.84
N LYS A 344 7.86 16.39 18.75
CA LYS A 344 9.12 16.53 18.02
C LYS A 344 9.22 15.51 16.90
N THR A 345 9.78 15.91 15.78
CA THR A 345 10.16 14.98 14.72
C THR A 345 11.47 14.29 15.10
N VAL A 346 11.44 12.96 15.19
CA VAL A 346 12.57 12.12 15.59
C VAL A 346 12.77 10.96 14.62
N GLU A 347 14.01 10.50 14.48
CA GLU A 347 14.30 9.27 13.74
C GLU A 347 13.68 8.07 14.46
N ILE A 348 13.07 7.18 13.70
CA ILE A 348 12.47 5.93 14.18
C ILE A 348 13.11 4.72 13.49
N PRO A 349 12.93 3.49 14.01
CA PRO A 349 13.39 2.29 13.31
C PRO A 349 12.71 2.10 11.96
N PHE A 350 13.44 1.53 10.98
CA PHE A 350 12.83 1.04 9.74
C PHE A 350 11.83 -0.06 10.04
N ARG A 351 10.70 -0.04 9.33
CA ARG A 351 9.70 -1.10 9.37
C ARG A 351 9.88 -2.06 8.19
N ASP A 352 10.23 -3.30 8.46
CA ASP A 352 10.20 -4.35 7.44
C ASP A 352 8.77 -4.85 7.27
N ILE A 353 8.24 -4.75 6.05
CA ILE A 353 6.91 -5.22 5.65
C ILE A 353 6.97 -6.20 4.48
N THR A 354 8.09 -6.89 4.32
CA THR A 354 8.25 -7.91 3.27
C THR A 354 7.22 -9.05 3.39
N GLY A 355 6.68 -9.27 4.58
CA GLY A 355 5.56 -10.19 4.80
C GLY A 355 4.31 -9.86 3.99
N ILE A 356 4.06 -8.58 3.67
CA ILE A 356 2.94 -8.14 2.84
C ILE A 356 3.41 -7.41 1.58
N SER A 357 4.50 -7.83 0.97
CA SER A 357 5.18 -7.13 -0.13
C SER A 357 4.23 -6.56 -1.18
N ALA A 358 3.29 -7.35 -1.68
CA ALA A 358 2.36 -6.95 -2.73
C ALA A 358 1.41 -5.80 -2.34
N ALA A 359 1.29 -5.50 -1.04
CA ALA A 359 0.50 -4.40 -0.53
C ALA A 359 1.30 -3.11 -0.30
N GLY A 360 2.66 -3.20 -0.09
CA GLY A 360 3.35 -2.00 0.35
C GLY A 360 4.88 -1.99 0.37
N ALA A 361 5.62 -3.03 -0.04
CA ALA A 361 7.04 -3.14 0.29
C ALA A 361 8.01 -2.55 -0.75
N ILE A 362 7.54 -1.97 -1.85
CA ILE A 362 8.44 -1.32 -2.82
C ILE A 362 9.11 -0.10 -2.17
N ASN A 363 10.41 0.04 -2.44
CA ASN A 363 11.18 1.24 -2.19
C ASN A 363 11.65 1.79 -3.54
N SER A 364 11.60 3.10 -3.72
CA SER A 364 11.93 3.73 -5.00
C SER A 364 12.36 5.19 -4.81
N ASN A 365 12.70 5.85 -5.90
CA ASN A 365 12.98 7.28 -5.99
C ASN A 365 12.09 7.95 -7.05
N VAL A 366 12.11 9.28 -7.11
CA VAL A 366 11.23 10.01 -8.03
C VAL A 366 11.62 9.86 -9.49
N GLU A 367 12.89 9.55 -9.80
CA GLU A 367 13.35 9.30 -11.19
C GLU A 367 12.75 7.99 -11.74
N ASP A 368 12.79 6.90 -10.96
CA ASP A 368 12.20 5.61 -11.34
C ASP A 368 10.68 5.70 -11.38
N LEU A 369 10.05 6.33 -10.38
CA LEU A 369 8.60 6.48 -10.34
C LEU A 369 8.08 7.41 -11.45
N ALA A 370 8.87 8.36 -11.94
CA ALA A 370 8.50 9.17 -13.11
C ALA A 370 8.40 8.30 -14.38
N LYS A 371 9.29 7.34 -14.58
CA LYS A 371 9.21 6.36 -15.69
C LYS A 371 7.92 5.53 -15.58
N TRP A 372 7.60 5.09 -14.38
CA TRP A 372 6.34 4.40 -14.08
C TRP A 372 5.12 5.27 -14.38
N ALA A 373 5.12 6.53 -13.94
CA ALA A 373 4.02 7.48 -14.17
C ALA A 373 3.80 7.77 -15.67
N ILE A 374 4.86 7.81 -16.49
CA ILE A 374 4.78 7.96 -17.94
C ILE A 374 3.96 6.81 -18.56
N VAL A 375 4.20 5.57 -18.14
CA VAL A 375 3.42 4.42 -18.60
C VAL A 375 1.96 4.53 -18.14
N GLN A 376 1.73 4.95 -16.91
CA GLN A 376 0.38 5.13 -16.35
C GLN A 376 -0.42 6.25 -17.06
N LEU A 377 0.26 7.22 -17.66
CA LEU A 377 -0.39 8.23 -18.53
C LEU A 377 -0.71 7.72 -19.96
N GLY A 378 -0.53 6.42 -20.22
CA GLY A 378 -0.89 5.80 -21.50
C GLY A 378 0.28 5.54 -22.47
N GLN A 379 1.51 5.90 -22.11
CA GLN A 379 2.69 5.58 -22.95
C GLN A 379 3.14 4.13 -22.72
N VAL A 380 2.30 3.18 -23.12
CA VAL A 380 2.49 1.76 -22.83
C VAL A 380 3.63 1.10 -23.62
N LYS A 381 4.22 1.79 -24.61
CA LYS A 381 5.35 1.27 -25.42
C LYS A 381 6.69 1.70 -24.84
N VAL A 382 7.50 0.72 -24.51
CA VAL A 382 8.89 0.92 -24.06
C VAL A 382 9.81 0.15 -25.00
N ALA A 383 10.80 0.83 -25.57
CA ALA A 383 11.69 0.25 -26.59
C ALA A 383 10.93 -0.49 -27.72
N GLY A 384 9.79 0.06 -28.15
CA GLY A 384 8.97 -0.47 -29.24
C GLY A 384 8.06 -1.66 -28.89
N LYS A 385 8.05 -2.10 -27.61
CA LYS A 385 7.20 -3.20 -27.14
C LYS A 385 6.16 -2.69 -26.14
N ASP A 386 4.94 -3.19 -26.26
CA ASP A 386 3.90 -2.91 -25.26
C ASP A 386 4.22 -3.64 -23.96
N VAL A 387 4.29 -2.90 -22.82
CA VAL A 387 4.48 -3.48 -21.49
C VAL A 387 3.15 -3.87 -20.85
N ILE A 388 2.06 -3.34 -21.34
CA ILE A 388 0.66 -3.67 -21.04
C ILE A 388 -0.21 -3.20 -22.22
N SER A 389 -1.37 -3.81 -22.44
CA SER A 389 -2.29 -3.30 -23.45
C SER A 389 -2.96 -2.00 -22.99
N ALA A 390 -3.24 -1.08 -23.92
CA ALA A 390 -3.95 0.17 -23.60
C ALA A 390 -5.35 -0.09 -23.00
N ALA A 391 -6.03 -1.15 -23.45
CA ALA A 391 -7.33 -1.55 -22.90
C ALA A 391 -7.25 -2.00 -21.46
N THR A 392 -6.24 -2.79 -21.11
CA THR A 392 -6.01 -3.25 -19.73
C THR A 392 -5.59 -2.08 -18.85
N LEU A 393 -4.73 -1.18 -19.30
CA LEU A 393 -4.37 0.03 -18.55
C LEU A 393 -5.62 0.88 -18.24
N ALA A 394 -6.49 1.09 -19.23
CA ALA A 394 -7.76 1.81 -19.02
C ALA A 394 -8.66 1.10 -18.00
N GLU A 395 -8.71 -0.24 -18.01
CA GLU A 395 -9.45 -1.03 -17.01
C GLU A 395 -8.87 -0.85 -15.59
N LEU A 396 -7.54 -0.76 -15.46
CA LEU A 396 -6.89 -0.52 -14.15
C LEU A 396 -7.32 0.81 -13.52
N HIS A 397 -7.62 1.82 -14.32
CA HIS A 397 -8.03 3.16 -13.86
C HIS A 397 -9.54 3.35 -13.79
N ARG A 398 -10.34 2.37 -14.25
CA ARG A 398 -11.80 2.48 -14.27
C ARG A 398 -12.38 2.33 -12.86
N PRO A 399 -13.22 3.28 -12.37
CA PRO A 399 -13.91 3.16 -11.08
C PRO A 399 -14.66 1.84 -10.92
N GLN A 400 -14.46 1.18 -9.78
CA GLN A 400 -15.04 -0.14 -9.46
C GLN A 400 -15.91 -0.10 -8.19
N MET A 401 -15.53 0.70 -7.19
CA MET A 401 -16.19 0.75 -5.90
C MET A 401 -16.23 2.19 -5.38
N VAL A 402 -17.39 2.67 -4.97
CA VAL A 402 -17.54 3.98 -4.32
C VAL A 402 -16.88 3.90 -2.94
N THR A 403 -16.03 4.86 -2.60
CA THR A 403 -15.30 4.84 -1.32
C THR A 403 -16.13 5.33 -0.14
N GLY A 404 -17.18 6.10 -0.39
CA GLY A 404 -18.04 6.66 0.66
C GLY A 404 -17.29 7.64 1.57
N ASP A 405 -16.27 8.33 1.06
CA ASP A 405 -15.45 9.26 1.85
C ASP A 405 -16.30 10.41 2.40
N PRO A 406 -16.49 10.51 3.73
CA PRO A 406 -17.22 11.61 4.35
C PRO A 406 -16.44 12.93 4.36
N GLN A 407 -15.18 12.94 3.94
CA GLN A 407 -14.29 14.10 3.95
C GLN A 407 -14.15 14.75 2.55
N LEU A 408 -15.10 14.49 1.64
CA LEU A 408 -15.10 15.17 0.35
C LEU A 408 -15.10 16.69 0.56
N ARG A 409 -14.08 17.34 -0.03
CA ARG A 409 -13.96 18.80 -0.06
C ARG A 409 -14.70 19.33 -1.29
N PRO A 410 -15.07 20.63 -1.33
CA PRO A 410 -15.70 21.24 -2.51
C PRO A 410 -14.89 21.04 -3.80
N GLU A 411 -13.58 20.93 -3.68
CA GLU A 411 -12.63 20.73 -4.78
C GLU A 411 -12.58 19.31 -5.30
N ILE A 412 -13.12 18.32 -4.55
CA ILE A 412 -13.07 16.91 -4.88
C ILE A 412 -14.48 16.35 -4.97
N SER A 413 -14.78 15.65 -6.05
CA SER A 413 -16.04 14.95 -6.23
C SER A 413 -15.85 13.54 -6.75
N SER A 414 -16.89 12.70 -6.57
CA SER A 414 -16.98 11.36 -7.18
C SER A 414 -15.88 10.39 -6.74
N ALA A 415 -15.51 10.37 -5.45
CA ALA A 415 -14.46 9.49 -4.95
C ALA A 415 -14.83 8.01 -5.07
N SER A 416 -13.99 7.25 -5.76
CA SER A 416 -14.11 5.82 -6.00
C SER A 416 -12.73 5.15 -5.96
N TYR A 417 -12.74 3.82 -5.91
CA TYR A 417 -11.54 2.99 -6.02
C TYR A 417 -11.63 2.12 -7.27
N ALA A 418 -10.55 2.09 -8.03
CA ALA A 418 -10.34 1.26 -9.20
C ALA A 418 -9.46 0.05 -8.84
N LEU A 419 -8.74 -0.52 -9.78
CA LEU A 419 -7.83 -1.63 -9.53
C LEU A 419 -6.48 -1.11 -9.01
N GLY A 420 -6.38 -0.90 -7.69
CA GLY A 420 -5.17 -0.39 -7.04
C GLY A 420 -4.99 1.14 -7.12
N TRP A 421 -6.03 1.89 -7.48
CA TRP A 421 -6.02 3.35 -7.61
C TRP A 421 -7.28 3.97 -7.02
N PHE A 422 -7.15 5.13 -6.38
CA PHE A 422 -8.26 6.03 -6.16
C PHE A 422 -8.54 6.82 -7.43
N VAL A 423 -9.81 7.08 -7.70
CA VAL A 423 -10.27 7.89 -8.84
C VAL A 423 -11.29 8.89 -8.34
N ASP A 424 -11.03 10.16 -8.59
CA ASP A 424 -11.93 11.25 -8.25
C ASP A 424 -11.85 12.36 -9.31
N SER A 425 -12.54 13.46 -9.06
CA SER A 425 -12.42 14.69 -9.85
C SER A 425 -11.91 15.80 -8.94
N TYR A 426 -10.73 16.33 -9.23
CA TYR A 426 -10.14 17.47 -8.56
C TYR A 426 -10.39 18.74 -9.37
N ARG A 427 -11.22 19.64 -8.85
CA ARG A 427 -11.55 20.94 -9.48
C ARG A 427 -11.98 20.81 -10.95
N GLY A 428 -12.70 19.71 -11.29
CA GLY A 428 -13.17 19.40 -12.64
C GLY A 428 -12.23 18.54 -13.48
N HIS A 429 -11.01 18.27 -13.02
CA HIS A 429 -10.04 17.41 -13.69
C HIS A 429 -10.10 15.98 -13.13
N ILE A 430 -10.18 14.97 -13.99
CA ILE A 430 -10.13 13.56 -13.56
C ILE A 430 -8.75 13.27 -12.99
N ARG A 431 -8.75 12.75 -11.74
CA ARG A 431 -7.54 12.42 -11.02
C ARG A 431 -7.52 10.93 -10.67
N VAL A 432 -6.43 10.24 -11.04
CA VAL A 432 -6.13 8.86 -10.68
C VAL A 432 -4.91 8.90 -9.76
N HIS A 433 -5.04 8.43 -8.53
CA HIS A 433 -3.96 8.62 -7.56
C HIS A 433 -3.91 7.49 -6.53
N HIS A 434 -2.78 7.36 -5.86
CA HIS A 434 -2.67 6.54 -4.66
C HIS A 434 -1.64 7.14 -3.70
N GLY A 435 -2.00 7.22 -2.43
CA GLY A 435 -1.08 7.51 -1.35
C GLY A 435 -0.39 6.25 -0.83
N GLY A 436 0.80 6.41 -0.30
CA GLY A 436 1.53 5.36 0.40
C GLY A 436 1.97 5.85 1.77
N ALA A 437 1.84 5.01 2.78
CA ALA A 437 2.29 5.29 4.12
C ALA A 437 2.87 4.02 4.75
N ILE A 438 4.01 4.17 5.37
CA ILE A 438 4.61 3.21 6.29
C ILE A 438 5.40 4.03 7.33
N ASP A 439 5.74 3.43 8.46
CA ASP A 439 6.44 4.10 9.55
C ASP A 439 7.62 4.94 9.04
N GLY A 440 7.54 6.25 9.22
CA GLY A 440 8.57 7.20 8.83
C GLY A 440 8.64 7.58 7.36
N PHE A 441 7.69 7.15 6.52
CA PHE A 441 7.67 7.50 5.10
C PHE A 441 6.26 7.77 4.59
N GLY A 442 6.18 8.70 3.63
CA GLY A 442 5.00 8.94 2.82
C GLY A 442 5.34 8.98 1.34
N ALA A 443 4.37 8.59 0.51
CA ALA A 443 4.45 8.66 -0.95
C ALA A 443 3.10 9.07 -1.53
N PHE A 444 3.12 9.79 -2.64
CA PHE A 444 1.90 10.12 -3.36
C PHE A 444 2.18 10.13 -4.86
N VAL A 445 1.46 9.29 -5.61
CA VAL A 445 1.47 9.27 -7.07
C VAL A 445 0.12 9.77 -7.54
N CYS A 446 0.13 10.84 -8.32
CA CYS A 446 -1.06 11.52 -8.80
C CYS A 446 -0.96 11.70 -10.31
N LEU A 447 -1.97 11.22 -11.03
CA LEU A 447 -2.10 11.29 -12.47
C LEU A 447 -3.35 12.13 -12.80
N LEU A 448 -3.23 13.01 -13.78
CA LEU A 448 -4.34 13.67 -14.46
C LEU A 448 -4.28 13.26 -15.94
N PRO A 449 -4.86 12.10 -16.30
CA PRO A 449 -4.66 11.50 -17.63
C PRO A 449 -5.12 12.41 -18.77
N ASN A 450 -6.24 13.11 -18.59
CA ASN A 450 -6.79 14.03 -19.61
C ASN A 450 -5.90 15.27 -19.81
N ASP A 451 -5.08 15.60 -18.81
CA ASP A 451 -4.16 16.74 -18.88
C ASP A 451 -2.73 16.31 -19.23
N GLY A 452 -2.47 15.02 -19.46
CA GLY A 452 -1.13 14.49 -19.71
C GLY A 452 -0.15 14.77 -18.56
N LEU A 453 -0.64 14.96 -17.33
CA LEU A 453 0.12 15.40 -16.17
C LEU A 453 0.25 14.28 -15.14
N ALA A 454 1.45 14.05 -14.61
CA ALA A 454 1.64 13.25 -13.41
C ALA A 454 2.59 13.94 -12.43
N ILE A 455 2.33 13.77 -11.15
CA ILE A 455 3.17 14.26 -10.06
C ILE A 455 3.46 13.07 -9.13
N VAL A 456 4.73 12.86 -8.88
CA VAL A 456 5.23 11.88 -7.91
C VAL A 456 5.89 12.64 -6.79
N SER A 457 5.51 12.39 -5.56
CA SER A 457 6.09 13.03 -4.38
C SER A 457 6.34 12.01 -3.27
N LEU A 458 7.48 12.12 -2.61
CA LEU A 458 7.98 11.22 -1.57
C LEU A 458 8.46 12.02 -0.38
N GLU A 459 8.21 11.54 0.86
CA GLU A 459 8.71 12.16 2.08
C GLU A 459 9.29 11.12 3.04
N ASN A 460 10.23 11.54 3.88
CA ASN A 460 10.79 10.72 4.95
C ASN A 460 10.25 11.10 6.34
N LYS A 461 8.95 11.26 6.40
CA LYS A 461 8.18 11.40 7.65
C LYS A 461 6.92 10.55 7.53
N SER A 462 6.45 10.00 8.65
CA SER A 462 5.14 9.36 8.68
C SER A 462 4.11 10.28 8.07
N TYR A 463 3.33 9.74 7.12
CA TYR A 463 2.42 10.50 6.25
C TYR A 463 1.58 11.52 7.03
N ASN A 464 1.73 12.78 6.69
CA ASN A 464 1.10 13.91 7.39
C ASN A 464 0.24 14.81 6.49
N GLY A 465 0.16 14.50 5.19
CA GLY A 465 -0.61 15.25 4.20
C GLY A 465 0.18 16.33 3.45
N VAL A 466 1.45 16.58 3.78
CA VAL A 466 2.27 17.59 3.08
C VAL A 466 2.42 17.28 1.58
N LEU A 467 2.49 16.00 1.21
CA LEU A 467 2.58 15.58 -0.19
C LEU A 467 1.34 15.94 -1.00
N ASN A 468 0.14 15.84 -0.39
CA ASN A 468 -1.10 16.30 -1.03
C ASN A 468 -1.07 17.82 -1.25
N VAL A 469 -0.66 18.58 -0.23
CA VAL A 469 -0.53 20.04 -0.31
C VAL A 469 0.38 20.46 -1.45
N LEU A 470 1.57 19.87 -1.54
CA LEU A 470 2.55 20.18 -2.58
C LEU A 470 2.05 19.77 -3.97
N THR A 471 1.42 18.59 -4.07
CA THR A 471 0.86 18.09 -5.33
C THR A 471 -0.29 18.97 -5.81
N GLU A 472 -1.24 19.33 -4.94
CA GLU A 472 -2.38 20.20 -5.29
C GLU A 472 -1.91 21.60 -5.65
N THR A 473 -0.92 22.15 -4.93
CA THR A 473 -0.30 23.44 -5.27
C THR A 473 0.35 23.40 -6.66
N ALA A 474 1.05 22.32 -7.00
CA ALA A 474 1.66 22.15 -8.31
C ALA A 474 0.59 22.04 -9.41
N ILE A 475 -0.46 21.24 -9.20
CA ILE A 475 -1.59 21.11 -10.14
C ILE A 475 -2.22 22.47 -10.41
N ASP A 476 -2.56 23.21 -9.35
CA ASP A 476 -3.23 24.53 -9.49
C ASP A 476 -2.37 25.50 -10.32
N ARG A 477 -1.06 25.52 -10.10
CA ARG A 477 -0.14 26.35 -10.88
C ARG A 477 -0.06 25.92 -12.35
N ILE A 478 0.14 24.62 -12.59
CA ILE A 478 0.33 24.07 -13.94
C ILE A 478 -0.92 24.25 -14.80
N LEU A 479 -2.10 24.09 -14.20
CA LEU A 479 -3.39 24.21 -14.89
C LEU A 479 -3.96 25.64 -14.86
N GLY A 480 -3.25 26.59 -14.23
CA GLY A 480 -3.70 27.99 -14.12
C GLY A 480 -4.98 28.16 -13.31
N LEU A 481 -5.21 27.29 -12.33
CA LEU A 481 -6.37 27.34 -11.45
C LEU A 481 -6.20 28.45 -10.40
N SER A 482 -7.32 28.97 -9.90
CA SER A 482 -7.30 30.00 -8.84
C SER A 482 -6.53 29.48 -7.62
N PRO A 483 -5.52 30.19 -7.10
CA PRO A 483 -4.68 29.74 -6.00
C PRO A 483 -5.49 29.50 -4.73
N ILE A 484 -5.18 28.40 -4.04
CA ILE A 484 -5.66 28.07 -2.70
C ILE A 484 -4.43 27.87 -1.82
N ASP A 485 -4.45 28.39 -0.60
CA ASP A 485 -3.40 28.13 0.38
C ASP A 485 -3.62 26.77 1.07
N TRP A 486 -3.29 25.72 0.35
CA TRP A 486 -3.43 24.33 0.81
C TRP A 486 -2.63 24.05 2.08
N SER A 487 -1.50 24.76 2.27
CA SER A 487 -0.66 24.59 3.46
C SER A 487 -1.34 25.11 4.70
N ALA A 488 -1.90 26.33 4.65
CA ALA A 488 -2.62 26.91 5.78
C ALA A 488 -3.89 26.12 6.12
N ASP A 489 -4.66 25.69 5.10
CA ASP A 489 -5.85 24.86 5.29
C ASP A 489 -5.50 23.53 5.96
N GLY A 490 -4.47 22.82 5.45
CA GLY A 490 -4.03 21.55 5.99
C GLY A 490 -3.52 21.65 7.44
N LEU A 491 -2.69 22.64 7.75
CA LEU A 491 -2.19 22.87 9.12
C LEU A 491 -3.33 23.21 10.09
N SER A 492 -4.33 23.97 9.64
CA SER A 492 -5.52 24.25 10.44
C SER A 492 -6.30 22.98 10.79
N LYS A 493 -6.48 22.09 9.81
CA LYS A 493 -7.15 20.79 10.02
C LYS A 493 -6.36 19.87 10.97
N ILE A 494 -5.04 19.82 10.86
CA ILE A 494 -4.19 19.06 11.79
C ILE A 494 -4.38 19.56 13.22
N LYS A 495 -4.30 20.87 13.45
CA LYS A 495 -4.50 21.46 14.79
C LYS A 495 -5.89 21.14 15.36
N ALA A 496 -6.93 21.24 14.54
CA ALA A 496 -8.27 20.88 14.95
C ALA A 496 -8.39 19.39 15.31
N GLY A 497 -7.78 18.50 14.51
CA GLY A 497 -7.72 17.07 14.76
C GLY A 497 -6.99 16.71 16.06
N GLU A 498 -5.84 17.35 16.33
CA GLU A 498 -5.07 17.17 17.57
C GLU A 498 -5.88 17.61 18.80
N ALA A 499 -6.57 18.74 18.72
CA ALA A 499 -7.46 19.20 19.80
C ALA A 499 -8.60 18.20 20.06
N ALA A 500 -9.25 17.72 18.99
CA ALA A 500 -10.32 16.73 19.09
C ALA A 500 -9.80 15.38 19.67
N ALA A 501 -8.61 14.93 19.27
CA ALA A 501 -7.99 13.71 19.81
C ALA A 501 -7.68 13.85 21.32
N LYS A 502 -7.17 15.00 21.74
CA LYS A 502 -6.91 15.31 23.16
C LYS A 502 -8.21 15.29 23.98
N ASP A 503 -9.27 15.92 23.48
CA ASP A 503 -10.59 15.92 24.12
C ASP A 503 -11.20 14.51 24.19
N ALA A 504 -11.06 13.72 23.13
CA ALA A 504 -11.51 12.33 23.09
C ALA A 504 -10.74 11.47 24.11
N LYS A 505 -9.43 11.66 24.24
CA LYS A 505 -8.60 10.97 25.25
C LYS A 505 -9.04 11.36 26.66
N ALA A 506 -9.26 12.64 26.95
CA ALA A 506 -9.77 13.11 28.24
C ALA A 506 -11.15 12.51 28.56
N LYS A 507 -12.06 12.43 27.59
CA LYS A 507 -13.37 11.79 27.77
C LYS A 507 -13.25 10.29 28.06
N LYS A 508 -12.33 9.57 27.40
CA LYS A 508 -12.08 8.14 27.71
C LYS A 508 -11.63 7.93 29.14
N GLU A 509 -10.83 8.83 29.72
CA GLU A 509 -10.42 8.75 31.13
C GLU A 509 -11.61 8.87 32.10
N THR A 510 -12.65 9.63 31.76
CA THR A 510 -13.83 9.79 32.63
C THR A 510 -14.66 8.52 32.80
N VAL A 511 -14.57 7.54 31.90
CA VAL A 511 -15.27 6.27 32.01
C VAL A 511 -14.53 5.24 32.89
N ARG A 512 -13.30 5.53 33.29
CA ARG A 512 -12.51 4.69 34.19
C ARG A 512 -13.18 4.61 35.56
N ARG A 513 -13.32 3.38 36.09
CA ARG A 513 -13.81 3.16 37.47
C ARG A 513 -12.63 3.10 38.40
N THR A 514 -12.48 4.14 39.26
CA THR A 514 -11.43 4.22 40.26
C THR A 514 -11.76 3.37 41.52
N GLY A 515 -10.74 3.00 42.29
CA GLY A 515 -10.92 2.22 43.50
C GLY A 515 -11.22 0.74 43.31
N THR A 516 -11.00 0.22 42.10
CA THR A 516 -11.10 -1.20 41.79
C THR A 516 -9.73 -1.88 41.77
N SER A 517 -9.70 -3.19 41.98
CA SER A 517 -8.52 -4.04 41.86
C SER A 517 -8.82 -5.25 40.99
N PRO A 518 -7.78 -5.88 40.37
CA PRO A 518 -7.95 -7.15 39.71
C PRO A 518 -8.44 -8.22 40.68
N ALA A 519 -9.27 -9.16 40.21
CA ALA A 519 -9.78 -10.25 41.03
C ALA A 519 -8.75 -11.36 41.27
N HIS A 520 -7.76 -11.47 40.38
CA HIS A 520 -6.72 -12.49 40.43
C HIS A 520 -5.36 -11.91 40.79
N ALA A 521 -4.46 -12.76 41.31
CA ALA A 521 -3.07 -12.42 41.43
C ALA A 521 -2.43 -12.19 40.05
N LEU A 522 -1.47 -11.24 39.94
CA LEU A 522 -0.88 -10.92 38.63
C LEU A 522 -0.28 -12.14 37.92
N ALA A 523 0.22 -13.13 38.67
CA ALA A 523 0.75 -14.36 38.11
C ALA A 523 -0.28 -15.17 37.31
N GLU A 524 -1.55 -15.05 37.66
CA GLU A 524 -2.61 -15.81 37.01
C GLU A 524 -2.98 -15.24 35.61
N TYR A 525 -2.70 -13.95 35.37
CA TYR A 525 -2.84 -13.34 34.05
C TYR A 525 -1.71 -13.69 33.10
N ALA A 526 -0.55 -14.08 33.61
CA ALA A 526 0.59 -14.46 32.78
C ALA A 526 0.32 -15.77 32.01
N GLY A 527 0.82 -15.84 30.78
CA GLY A 527 0.69 -17.00 29.92
C GLY A 527 0.72 -16.66 28.43
N VAL A 528 0.62 -17.68 27.61
CA VAL A 528 0.42 -17.55 26.17
C VAL A 528 -1.07 -17.67 25.88
N TYR A 529 -1.55 -16.76 25.08
CA TYR A 529 -2.94 -16.71 24.62
C TYR A 529 -2.97 -16.79 23.10
N GLU A 530 -3.97 -17.43 22.54
CA GLU A 530 -4.04 -17.66 21.09
C GLU A 530 -5.41 -17.38 20.53
N ASN A 531 -5.41 -16.80 19.33
CA ASN A 531 -6.57 -16.69 18.46
C ASN A 531 -6.23 -17.33 17.09
N GLU A 532 -7.16 -18.08 16.51
CA GLU A 532 -6.95 -18.79 15.24
C GLU A 532 -6.66 -17.84 14.07
N GLY A 533 -7.22 -16.62 14.09
CA GLY A 533 -6.98 -15.59 13.08
C GLY A 533 -5.72 -14.77 13.32
N TYR A 534 -5.39 -14.47 14.58
CA TYR A 534 -4.30 -13.56 14.93
C TYR A 534 -3.03 -14.27 15.44
N GLY A 535 -3.11 -15.57 15.70
CA GLY A 535 -1.98 -16.32 16.28
C GLY A 535 -1.77 -16.03 17.78
N PRO A 536 -0.54 -16.24 18.30
CA PRO A 536 -0.25 -16.12 19.71
C PRO A 536 0.04 -14.69 20.18
N ALA A 537 -0.41 -14.38 21.39
CA ALA A 537 -0.01 -13.22 22.18
C ALA A 537 0.50 -13.68 23.54
N THR A 538 1.37 -12.94 24.18
CA THR A 538 1.96 -13.32 25.48
C THR A 538 1.74 -12.23 26.52
N VAL A 539 1.36 -12.65 27.73
CA VAL A 539 1.38 -11.81 28.93
C VAL A 539 2.42 -12.40 29.88
N ARG A 540 3.38 -11.61 30.29
CA ARG A 540 4.41 -12.04 31.25
C ARG A 540 4.47 -11.12 32.46
N ILE A 541 5.02 -11.63 33.54
CA ILE A 541 5.39 -10.81 34.70
C ILE A 541 6.76 -10.20 34.44
N ASP A 542 6.86 -8.90 34.66
CA ASP A 542 8.10 -8.16 34.65
C ASP A 542 8.23 -7.41 35.99
N GLY A 543 8.97 -8.01 36.92
CA GLY A 543 9.02 -7.55 38.29
C GLY A 543 7.66 -7.61 38.99
N THR A 544 7.06 -6.45 39.28
CA THR A 544 5.72 -6.33 39.91
C THR A 544 4.63 -5.89 38.95
N ALA A 545 4.91 -5.91 37.63
CA ALA A 545 3.99 -5.47 36.60
C ALA A 545 3.78 -6.57 35.55
N LEU A 546 2.76 -6.41 34.73
CA LEU A 546 2.53 -7.24 33.55
C LEU A 546 3.07 -6.54 32.31
N THR A 547 3.62 -7.32 31.40
CA THR A 547 4.00 -6.87 30.04
C THR A 547 3.25 -7.71 29.02
N PHE A 548 2.55 -7.04 28.11
CA PHE A 548 1.91 -7.65 26.95
C PHE A 548 2.85 -7.64 25.77
N SER A 549 2.88 -8.73 25.01
CA SER A 549 3.69 -8.84 23.79
C SER A 549 2.86 -9.45 22.66
N TYR A 550 2.86 -8.78 21.51
CA TYR A 550 2.23 -9.27 20.30
C TYR A 550 3.08 -8.89 19.08
N ASN A 551 3.35 -9.84 18.17
CA ASN A 551 4.22 -9.66 16.99
C ASN A 551 5.56 -8.97 17.32
N GLY A 552 6.19 -9.33 18.46
CA GLY A 552 7.46 -8.75 18.90
C GLY A 552 7.35 -7.32 19.44
N ILE A 553 6.16 -6.74 19.51
CA ILE A 553 5.92 -5.43 20.12
C ILE A 553 5.50 -5.64 21.57
N GLU A 554 6.18 -4.98 22.48
CA GLU A 554 5.94 -5.08 23.91
C GLU A 554 5.31 -3.79 24.45
N ALA A 555 4.37 -3.93 25.38
CA ALA A 555 3.77 -2.81 26.08
C ALA A 555 3.57 -3.17 27.56
N PRO A 556 3.95 -2.30 28.51
CA PRO A 556 3.64 -2.51 29.93
C PRO A 556 2.13 -2.42 30.13
N LEU A 557 1.56 -3.32 30.94
CA LEU A 557 0.14 -3.29 31.28
C LEU A 557 -0.06 -2.62 32.63
N SER A 558 -0.92 -1.62 32.69
CA SER A 558 -1.40 -0.99 33.91
C SER A 558 -2.86 -1.35 34.16
N HIS A 559 -3.21 -1.61 35.42
CA HIS A 559 -4.61 -1.87 35.79
C HIS A 559 -5.48 -0.64 35.47
N TRP A 560 -6.54 -0.87 34.68
CA TRP A 560 -7.48 0.19 34.29
C TRP A 560 -8.69 0.21 35.22
N HIS A 561 -9.45 -0.87 35.28
CA HIS A 561 -10.50 -1.14 36.25
C HIS A 561 -10.96 -2.61 36.15
N TYR A 562 -11.37 -3.22 37.28
CA TYR A 562 -11.78 -4.62 37.35
C TYR A 562 -10.78 -5.55 36.63
N GLU A 563 -11.25 -6.30 35.62
CA GLU A 563 -10.41 -7.20 34.82
C GLU A 563 -9.82 -6.55 33.55
N VAL A 564 -9.93 -5.22 33.42
CA VAL A 564 -9.39 -4.48 32.28
C VAL A 564 -8.03 -3.89 32.62
N PHE A 565 -7.07 -4.14 31.76
CA PHE A 565 -5.75 -3.53 31.78
C PHE A 565 -5.57 -2.64 30.54
N ALA A 566 -4.74 -1.62 30.64
CA ALA A 566 -4.38 -0.72 29.55
C ALA A 566 -2.92 -0.91 29.19
N ALA A 567 -2.65 -1.08 27.89
CA ALA A 567 -1.30 -1.10 27.37
C ALA A 567 -0.71 0.32 27.39
N GLY A 568 0.44 0.44 28.00
CA GLY A 568 1.18 1.70 28.12
C GLY A 568 2.03 1.99 26.91
N LYS A 569 2.71 3.14 26.96
CA LYS A 569 3.57 3.62 25.88
C LYS A 569 4.80 2.73 25.71
N ASN A 570 5.06 2.31 24.46
CA ASN A 570 6.37 1.83 24.03
C ASN A 570 7.04 2.93 23.19
N PRO A 571 8.17 3.52 23.65
CA PRO A 571 8.83 4.61 22.91
C PRO A 571 9.30 4.21 21.49
N LYS A 572 9.58 2.92 21.26
CA LYS A 572 10.04 2.42 19.97
C LYS A 572 8.88 2.19 19.00
N ASP A 573 7.73 1.74 19.51
CA ASP A 573 6.57 1.40 18.71
C ASP A 573 5.27 1.58 19.52
N PRO A 574 4.50 2.66 19.31
CA PRO A 574 3.32 2.96 20.10
C PRO A 574 2.04 2.28 19.60
N VAL A 575 2.11 1.38 18.61
CA VAL A 575 0.90 0.81 17.97
C VAL A 575 -0.07 0.15 18.96
N LEU A 576 0.43 -0.35 20.09
CA LEU A 576 -0.38 -0.93 21.16
C LEU A 576 -0.76 0.07 22.27
N GLU A 577 -0.30 1.34 22.22
CA GLU A 577 -0.59 2.34 23.25
C GLU A 577 -2.10 2.54 23.40
N ASP A 578 -2.57 2.62 24.65
CA ASP A 578 -3.98 2.76 25.02
C ASP A 578 -4.89 1.57 24.64
N GLN A 579 -4.36 0.47 24.08
CA GLN A 579 -5.13 -0.75 23.84
C GLN A 579 -5.65 -1.29 25.17
N LYS A 580 -6.97 -1.53 25.26
CA LYS A 580 -7.58 -2.15 26.43
C LYS A 580 -7.62 -3.66 26.23
N ILE A 581 -7.23 -4.39 27.29
CA ILE A 581 -7.22 -5.85 27.36
C ILE A 581 -8.14 -6.25 28.50
N LEU A 582 -9.25 -6.89 28.19
CA LEU A 582 -10.23 -7.40 29.15
C LEU A 582 -9.98 -8.89 29.36
N PHE A 583 -9.52 -9.29 30.53
CA PHE A 583 -9.36 -10.70 30.89
C PHE A 583 -10.70 -11.32 31.27
N ARG A 584 -10.85 -12.60 30.95
CA ARG A 584 -12.04 -13.40 31.24
C ARG A 584 -11.69 -14.55 32.18
N THR A 585 -12.58 -14.78 33.15
CA THR A 585 -12.50 -15.90 34.10
C THR A 585 -13.49 -16.98 33.70
N ASP A 586 -13.07 -18.24 33.72
CA ASP A 586 -13.95 -19.38 33.51
C ASP A 586 -14.77 -19.75 34.75
N PHE A 587 -15.69 -20.71 34.63
CA PHE A 587 -16.51 -21.17 35.76
C PHE A 587 -15.71 -21.86 36.88
N LYS A 588 -14.45 -22.23 36.64
CA LYS A 588 -13.54 -22.80 37.63
C LYS A 588 -12.75 -21.72 38.39
N GLY A 589 -12.89 -20.44 38.00
CA GLY A 589 -12.17 -19.32 38.56
C GLY A 589 -10.79 -19.08 37.94
N ASN A 590 -10.45 -19.68 36.80
CA ASN A 590 -9.16 -19.44 36.13
C ASN A 590 -9.26 -18.29 35.14
N VAL A 591 -8.20 -17.50 35.01
CA VAL A 591 -8.06 -16.57 33.86
C VAL A 591 -7.86 -17.41 32.60
N SER A 592 -8.88 -17.50 31.76
CA SER A 592 -8.96 -18.43 30.63
C SER A 592 -8.86 -17.80 29.26
N ALA A 593 -9.07 -16.48 29.16
CA ALA A 593 -9.00 -15.72 27.90
C ALA A 593 -8.74 -14.24 28.17
N PHE A 594 -8.40 -13.51 27.11
CA PHE A 594 -8.59 -12.08 27.07
C PHE A 594 -9.27 -11.65 25.77
N GLU A 595 -9.85 -10.44 25.80
CA GLU A 595 -10.46 -9.77 24.67
C GLU A 595 -9.77 -8.43 24.42
N ALA A 596 -9.52 -8.09 23.14
CA ALA A 596 -8.94 -6.84 22.74
C ALA A 596 -9.56 -6.34 21.42
N ALA A 597 -9.80 -5.03 21.31
CA ALA A 597 -10.33 -4.41 20.09
C ALA A 597 -9.20 -4.21 19.05
N PHE A 598 -8.60 -5.29 18.57
CA PHE A 598 -7.54 -5.27 17.55
C PHE A 598 -8.04 -4.82 16.18
N GLU A 599 -9.33 -5.03 15.92
CA GLU A 599 -10.03 -4.52 14.75
C GLU A 599 -11.29 -3.78 15.21
N PRO A 600 -11.29 -2.43 15.12
CA PRO A 600 -12.41 -1.63 15.63
C PRO A 600 -13.74 -1.84 14.89
N ALA A 601 -13.72 -2.41 13.69
CA ALA A 601 -14.92 -2.64 12.88
C ALA A 601 -15.63 -3.97 13.18
N THR A 602 -15.10 -4.76 14.12
CA THR A 602 -15.67 -6.05 14.56
C THR A 602 -15.87 -6.06 16.08
N ASP A 603 -16.49 -7.12 16.61
CA ASP A 603 -16.44 -7.41 18.02
C ASP A 603 -15.01 -7.62 18.49
N PRO A 604 -14.70 -7.39 19.78
CA PRO A 604 -13.35 -7.61 20.31
C PRO A 604 -12.86 -9.03 20.05
N ILE A 605 -11.59 -9.13 19.63
CA ILE A 605 -10.95 -10.41 19.30
C ILE A 605 -10.63 -11.16 20.59
N VAL A 606 -11.09 -12.42 20.67
CA VAL A 606 -10.91 -13.28 21.84
C VAL A 606 -9.67 -14.15 21.66
N PHE A 607 -8.74 -14.06 22.61
CA PHE A 607 -7.56 -14.91 22.71
C PHE A 607 -7.72 -15.86 23.87
N LYS A 608 -7.73 -17.17 23.62
CA LYS A 608 -7.84 -18.21 24.65
C LYS A 608 -6.48 -18.51 25.25
N LYS A 609 -6.42 -18.62 26.58
CA LYS A 609 -5.18 -18.99 27.26
C LYS A 609 -4.80 -20.42 26.92
N ARG A 610 -3.55 -20.62 26.48
CA ARG A 610 -3.00 -21.95 26.26
C ARG A 610 -2.60 -22.59 27.58
N PRO A 611 -2.71 -23.91 27.70
CA PRO A 611 -2.06 -24.65 28.77
C PRO A 611 -0.55 -24.37 28.81
N ASP A 612 0.04 -24.48 30.00
CA ASP A 612 1.50 -24.33 30.14
C ASP A 612 2.22 -25.40 29.28
N ALA A 613 3.17 -24.97 28.46
CA ALA A 613 3.90 -25.85 27.55
C ALA A 613 4.63 -26.99 28.30
N ARG A 614 4.99 -26.81 29.59
CA ARG A 614 5.56 -27.82 30.43
C ARG A 614 4.65 -29.04 30.61
N LEU A 615 3.32 -28.86 30.50
CA LEU A 615 2.33 -29.94 30.57
C LEU A 615 2.35 -30.88 29.36
N SER A 616 3.22 -30.64 28.39
CA SER A 616 3.53 -31.52 27.26
C SER A 616 5.00 -31.98 27.25
N ASP A 617 5.78 -31.64 28.29
CA ASP A 617 7.17 -32.05 28.45
C ASP A 617 7.25 -33.33 29.31
N PRO A 618 7.72 -34.46 28.78
CA PRO A 618 7.84 -35.70 29.54
C PRO A 618 8.67 -35.58 30.83
N ALA A 619 9.70 -34.73 30.83
CA ALA A 619 10.53 -34.50 32.03
C ALA A 619 9.72 -33.82 33.14
N TYR A 620 8.90 -32.82 32.78
CA TYR A 620 8.01 -32.17 33.74
C TYR A 620 6.85 -33.08 34.16
N LEU A 621 6.27 -33.84 33.21
CA LEU A 621 5.16 -34.77 33.45
C LEU A 621 5.57 -35.91 34.37
N GLY A 622 6.88 -36.30 34.41
CA GLY A 622 7.42 -37.33 35.28
C GLY A 622 7.07 -37.13 36.77
N ARG A 623 6.87 -35.88 37.23
CA ARG A 623 6.48 -35.55 38.61
C ARG A 623 5.09 -36.06 39.03
N PHE A 624 4.19 -36.23 38.05
CA PHE A 624 2.80 -36.67 38.24
C PHE A 624 2.65 -38.20 38.22
N LEU A 625 3.65 -38.91 37.74
CA LEU A 625 3.58 -40.35 37.60
C LEU A 625 3.51 -41.04 38.97
N GLY A 626 2.88 -42.22 38.99
CA GLY A 626 2.83 -43.06 40.16
C GLY A 626 1.42 -43.59 40.46
N ARG A 627 1.28 -44.14 41.64
CA ARG A 627 0.04 -44.69 42.16
C ARG A 627 -0.60 -43.77 43.17
N TYR A 628 -1.91 -43.66 43.11
CA TYR A 628 -2.71 -42.79 43.98
C TYR A 628 -3.84 -43.61 44.61
N ASP A 629 -4.00 -43.49 45.91
CA ASP A 629 -5.05 -44.19 46.66
C ASP A 629 -6.37 -43.42 46.58
N LEU A 630 -7.39 -44.02 45.95
CA LEU A 630 -8.73 -43.52 45.79
C LEU A 630 -9.74 -44.42 46.53
N ALA A 631 -9.86 -44.30 47.86
CA ALA A 631 -10.87 -44.92 48.69
C ALA A 631 -11.11 -46.39 48.40
N SER A 632 -10.12 -47.26 48.39
CA SER A 632 -10.16 -48.70 48.07
C SER A 632 -9.78 -49.13 46.64
N GLN A 633 -9.57 -48.19 45.73
CA GLN A 633 -9.08 -48.44 44.40
C GLN A 633 -7.73 -47.70 44.17
N GLN A 634 -6.84 -48.28 43.38
CA GLN A 634 -5.59 -47.61 42.99
C GLN A 634 -5.74 -46.98 41.61
N LEU A 635 -5.67 -45.66 41.57
CA LEU A 635 -5.52 -44.90 40.32
C LEU A 635 -4.04 -44.91 39.92
N THR A 636 -3.73 -45.34 38.72
CA THR A 636 -2.36 -45.28 38.17
C THR A 636 -2.28 -44.15 37.15
N ILE A 637 -1.33 -43.24 37.38
CA ILE A 637 -1.00 -42.17 36.42
C ILE A 637 0.27 -42.63 35.68
N GLY A 638 0.17 -42.83 34.39
CA GLY A 638 1.22 -43.27 33.48
C GLY A 638 1.57 -42.19 32.44
N LEU A 639 2.63 -42.44 31.65
CA LEU A 639 3.06 -41.59 30.55
C LEU A 639 3.00 -42.40 29.25
N LYS A 640 2.40 -41.83 28.20
CA LYS A 640 2.35 -42.35 26.84
C LYS A 640 2.81 -41.30 25.87
N GLY A 641 4.06 -41.40 25.40
CA GLY A 641 4.69 -40.34 24.63
C GLY A 641 4.88 -39.08 25.50
N ASN A 642 4.26 -37.98 25.11
CA ASN A 642 4.29 -36.69 25.81
C ASN A 642 2.94 -36.36 26.51
N ALA A 643 2.09 -37.36 26.77
CA ALA A 643 0.81 -37.19 27.43
C ALA A 643 0.66 -38.12 28.63
N LEU A 644 0.02 -37.61 29.70
CA LEU A 644 -0.34 -38.45 30.85
C LEU A 644 -1.53 -39.35 30.51
N THR A 645 -1.57 -40.49 31.19
CA THR A 645 -2.71 -41.41 31.16
C THR A 645 -3.20 -41.72 32.57
N ALA A 646 -4.50 -41.95 32.71
CA ALA A 646 -5.13 -42.37 33.97
C ALA A 646 -5.77 -43.74 33.79
N THR A 647 -5.50 -44.67 34.70
CA THR A 647 -6.04 -46.04 34.68
C THR A 647 -6.58 -46.38 36.05
N LEU A 648 -7.85 -46.85 36.09
CA LEU A 648 -8.49 -47.46 37.25
C LEU A 648 -8.70 -48.95 36.97
N PRO A 649 -8.59 -49.83 37.97
CA PRO A 649 -8.84 -51.25 37.79
C PRO A 649 -10.28 -51.49 37.24
N GLY A 650 -10.35 -52.27 36.15
CA GLY A 650 -11.61 -52.58 35.48
C GLY A 650 -12.18 -51.52 34.56
N GLN A 651 -11.42 -50.39 34.36
CA GLN A 651 -11.79 -49.37 33.42
C GLN A 651 -10.75 -49.23 32.29
N PRO A 652 -11.13 -48.65 31.16
CA PRO A 652 -10.17 -48.27 30.10
C PRO A 652 -9.11 -47.30 30.63
N THR A 653 -7.93 -47.31 29.99
CA THR A 653 -6.94 -46.25 30.20
C THR A 653 -7.37 -44.99 29.43
N TYR A 654 -7.45 -43.87 30.11
CA TYR A 654 -7.84 -42.57 29.52
C TYR A 654 -6.61 -41.71 29.28
N ASP A 655 -6.52 -41.07 28.11
CA ASP A 655 -5.54 -40.03 27.85
C ASP A 655 -5.96 -38.74 28.61
N LEU A 656 -4.99 -38.08 29.25
CA LEU A 656 -5.17 -36.79 29.93
C LEU A 656 -4.68 -35.65 29.04
N VAL A 657 -5.55 -34.71 28.75
CA VAL A 657 -5.27 -33.53 27.90
C VAL A 657 -5.00 -32.34 28.78
N PRO A 658 -3.86 -31.65 28.66
CA PRO A 658 -3.55 -30.48 29.45
C PRO A 658 -4.66 -29.41 29.42
N ASP A 659 -4.97 -28.83 30.59
CA ASP A 659 -5.84 -27.67 30.79
C ASP A 659 -5.06 -26.57 31.55
N LEU A 660 -5.72 -25.60 32.11
CA LEU A 660 -5.09 -24.51 32.84
C LEU A 660 -4.57 -24.98 34.22
N GLY A 661 -3.45 -24.42 34.66
CA GLY A 661 -2.80 -24.84 35.89
C GLY A 661 -2.23 -26.27 35.79
N ASP A 662 -2.28 -27.03 36.90
CA ASP A 662 -1.90 -28.46 36.93
C ASP A 662 -3.14 -29.38 36.75
N GLU A 663 -4.08 -28.97 35.89
CA GLU A 663 -5.31 -29.71 35.56
C GLU A 663 -5.25 -30.31 34.16
N PHE A 664 -5.85 -31.47 34.01
CA PHE A 664 -5.95 -32.21 32.76
C PHE A 664 -7.37 -32.69 32.53
N ASN A 665 -7.95 -32.39 31.38
CA ASN A 665 -9.25 -32.94 30.96
C ASN A 665 -9.11 -34.41 30.58
N ILE A 666 -10.08 -35.25 30.93
CA ILE A 666 -10.11 -36.66 30.55
C ILE A 666 -10.66 -36.78 29.14
N LYS A 667 -9.85 -37.22 28.18
CA LYS A 667 -10.23 -37.31 26.77
C LYS A 667 -11.45 -38.22 26.58
N GLY A 668 -12.45 -37.68 25.91
CA GLY A 668 -13.70 -38.38 25.61
C GLY A 668 -14.74 -38.34 26.73
N LEU A 669 -14.50 -37.68 27.85
CA LEU A 669 -15.46 -37.51 28.95
C LEU A 669 -15.64 -36.01 29.24
N THR A 670 -16.79 -35.46 28.83
CA THR A 670 -17.13 -34.06 29.09
C THR A 670 -17.46 -33.81 30.56
N GLY A 671 -16.82 -32.80 31.17
CA GLY A 671 -17.02 -32.51 32.61
C GLY A 671 -16.16 -33.33 33.56
N TYR A 672 -15.24 -34.13 33.03
CA TYR A 672 -14.29 -34.93 33.84
C TYR A 672 -12.86 -34.40 33.67
N SER A 673 -12.21 -34.10 34.80
CA SER A 673 -10.81 -33.66 34.82
C SER A 673 -10.02 -34.23 36.00
N ALA A 674 -8.71 -34.21 35.92
CA ALA A 674 -7.76 -34.56 36.94
C ALA A 674 -6.90 -33.35 37.29
N ARG A 675 -6.99 -32.83 38.52
CA ARG A 675 -6.18 -31.73 39.01
C ARG A 675 -5.16 -32.22 40.02
N PHE A 676 -3.87 -32.06 39.73
CA PHE A 676 -2.81 -32.45 40.65
C PHE A 676 -2.59 -31.34 41.70
N VAL A 677 -2.48 -31.78 42.96
CA VAL A 677 -2.21 -30.90 44.11
C VAL A 677 -0.75 -30.97 44.43
N VAL A 678 -0.12 -29.81 44.45
CA VAL A 678 1.33 -29.65 44.68
C VAL A 678 1.54 -28.91 46.01
N ASP A 679 2.46 -29.38 46.81
CA ASP A 679 2.83 -28.74 48.10
C ASP A 679 3.74 -27.51 47.85
N ALA A 680 4.03 -26.79 48.94
CA ALA A 680 4.90 -25.59 48.92
C ALA A 680 6.34 -25.91 48.45
N LYS A 681 6.75 -27.20 48.45
CA LYS A 681 8.09 -27.63 48.01
C LYS A 681 8.08 -28.09 46.53
N GLY A 682 6.90 -28.02 45.87
CA GLY A 682 6.75 -28.45 44.50
C GLY A 682 6.51 -29.93 44.30
N SER A 683 6.25 -30.71 45.37
CA SER A 683 5.98 -32.14 45.28
C SER A 683 4.49 -32.41 45.10
N VAL A 684 4.16 -33.35 44.21
CA VAL A 684 2.77 -33.77 43.97
C VAL A 684 2.31 -34.66 45.14
N THR A 685 1.25 -34.23 45.85
CA THR A 685 0.74 -34.92 47.04
C THR A 685 -0.55 -35.71 46.77
N SER A 686 -1.34 -35.29 45.82
CA SER A 686 -2.60 -35.92 45.47
C SER A 686 -3.05 -35.54 44.07
N VAL A 687 -4.05 -36.25 43.55
CA VAL A 687 -4.84 -35.86 42.38
C VAL A 687 -6.31 -35.80 42.75
N GLN A 688 -6.96 -34.74 42.34
CA GLN A 688 -8.41 -34.57 42.47
C GLN A 688 -9.06 -34.91 41.15
N LEU A 689 -9.91 -35.97 41.15
CA LEU A 689 -10.77 -36.30 40.03
C LEU A 689 -12.03 -35.48 40.15
N ILE A 690 -12.21 -34.52 39.26
CA ILE A 690 -13.37 -33.62 39.20
C ILE A 690 -14.35 -34.23 38.23
N GLN A 691 -15.58 -34.49 38.68
CA GLN A 691 -16.67 -35.15 37.94
C GLN A 691 -17.98 -34.38 38.18
N PRO A 692 -18.99 -34.53 37.34
CA PRO A 692 -20.31 -33.90 37.56
C PRO A 692 -20.90 -34.21 38.92
N GLU A 693 -20.63 -35.40 39.47
CA GLU A 693 -21.15 -35.86 40.75
C GLU A 693 -20.37 -35.37 41.97
N GLY A 694 -19.14 -34.80 41.75
CA GLY A 694 -18.33 -34.32 42.85
C GLY A 694 -16.80 -34.40 42.60
N VAL A 695 -16.04 -34.07 43.64
CA VAL A 695 -14.57 -34.09 43.61
C VAL A 695 -14.03 -35.22 44.50
N PHE A 696 -13.29 -36.13 43.93
CA PHE A 696 -12.72 -37.30 44.62
C PHE A 696 -11.22 -37.13 44.68
N THR A 697 -10.67 -37.13 45.90
CA THR A 697 -9.22 -36.93 46.11
C THR A 697 -8.51 -38.26 46.29
N ALA A 698 -7.56 -38.57 45.40
CA ALA A 698 -6.63 -39.68 45.51
C ALA A 698 -5.27 -39.21 46.01
N LYS A 699 -4.78 -39.77 47.12
CA LYS A 699 -3.48 -39.44 47.71
C LYS A 699 -2.36 -40.19 47.03
N LYS A 700 -1.25 -39.53 46.72
CA LYS A 700 -0.09 -40.15 46.13
C LYS A 700 0.54 -41.11 47.15
N ILE A 701 0.77 -42.36 46.74
CA ILE A 701 1.37 -43.40 47.57
C ILE A 701 2.75 -43.89 47.05
N GLU A 702 3.05 -43.67 45.77
CA GLU A 702 4.35 -43.91 45.14
C GLU A 702 4.58 -42.91 43.99
#